data_3d7b487f23d78e3a196a59025ef7c489
#
_entry.id   3d7b487f23d78e3a196a59025ef7c489
#
_cell.length_a   1.000
_cell.length_b   1.000
_cell.length_c   1.000
_cell.angle_alpha   90.00
_cell.angle_beta   90.00
_cell.angle_gamma   90.00
#
_symmetry.space_group_name_H-M   'P 1'
#
loop_
_entity.id
_entity.type
_entity.pdbx_description
1 polymer ?
#
loop_
_entity_poly.entity_id
_entity_poly.type
_entity_poly.pdbx_seq_one_letter_code
_entity_poly.pdbx_strand_id
1 'polypeptide(L)'
;MATINVRLNKNFTTAFNKMVSEYGEEFAKLNGFSDSQLSYTDFIDNFIDTETVADASVDGNANVGHKDIVTLMNEMPKPHQKLLAYNKIYYEINKKYGFKTANDWLRAEWNKSLYLHDANTSSFVPYCYAYDLKDLAEKGLYFLENFNAEPPKHLGTFIDFVKEFISYTSNRSSGACGLPNLIPYMYYFWDRDVKNGYYTETPEKYARQHIQRFIYAVNQPHVRDGIQSAFTNTSVFDHPYLEALFGGAEFPDGAFMIDEIEGIMDFQKLYMETMSDIRSKNMFTFPVSTISLLKQNGEFVDHEFAVWACKHNMKWLDSNIFADSSVTSLSNCCRLKSNIEDLGFFNSVGGTALKVGSVKVNTINLARIALECSTEKEYLVALKNITELNLKALDAVRTIISRNIEKGLLPNYGLELMDLKTQYNTIGVLGIYETLKTFGYIEYDKLGNAYYTEDAFRFGKKIFDVIHNTKDQFALDKDYMINCEAVPGESCAAKLQKADEYLYPDTVVKDLPLYGNQFIPLGIKTTLMERVRIAAAFDEFCNGGSILHVNIDSPFNTFEQAWDMLNFITDQGVTYFAFNTKIQACEKNHAFYGSICPECGRPVHTEYTRIVGFYTPIKTWSEARKAEYKLREWEDVNG
;
A
#
# COMPACT_ATOMS: atom_id res chain seq x y z
N MET A 1 -7.04 -42.35 20.79
CA MET A 1 -6.40 -41.12 20.24
C MET A 1 -7.51 -40.19 19.81
N ALA A 2 -7.47 -38.93 20.23
CA ALA A 2 -8.40 -37.93 19.74
C ALA A 2 -8.07 -37.64 18.28
N THR A 3 -9.01 -37.86 17.36
CA THR A 3 -8.84 -37.53 15.95
C THR A 3 -9.13 -36.05 15.79
N ILE A 4 -8.13 -35.26 15.45
CA ILE A 4 -8.32 -33.84 15.10
C ILE A 4 -9.02 -33.80 13.74
N ASN A 5 -10.28 -33.39 13.74
CA ASN A 5 -11.11 -33.33 12.54
C ASN A 5 -11.41 -31.85 12.20
N VAL A 6 -10.71 -31.30 11.21
CA VAL A 6 -11.04 -29.99 10.63
C VAL A 6 -12.21 -30.21 9.67
N ARG A 7 -13.44 -29.83 10.09
CA ARG A 7 -14.63 -29.94 9.25
C ARG A 7 -14.68 -28.77 8.25
N LEU A 8 -14.32 -29.06 7.01
CA LEU A 8 -14.52 -28.17 5.88
C LEU A 8 -15.85 -28.51 5.17
N ASN A 9 -16.37 -27.55 4.40
CA ASN A 9 -17.54 -27.78 3.56
C ASN A 9 -17.23 -28.89 2.55
N LYS A 10 -18.11 -29.90 2.42
CA LYS A 10 -17.91 -31.07 1.54
C LYS A 10 -17.69 -30.67 0.07
N ASN A 11 -18.45 -29.70 -0.43
CA ASN A 11 -18.32 -29.23 -1.81
C ASN A 11 -16.97 -28.52 -2.02
N PHE A 12 -16.56 -27.71 -1.05
CA PHE A 12 -15.24 -27.08 -1.06
C PHE A 12 -14.13 -28.13 -1.09
N THR A 13 -14.16 -29.10 -0.19
CA THR A 13 -13.14 -30.16 -0.13
C THR A 13 -13.04 -30.92 -1.45
N THR A 14 -14.17 -31.24 -2.06
CA THR A 14 -14.20 -31.92 -3.37
C THR A 14 -13.56 -31.05 -4.47
N ALA A 15 -13.93 -29.76 -4.53
CA ALA A 15 -13.37 -28.83 -5.49
C ALA A 15 -11.86 -28.59 -5.25
N PHE A 16 -11.47 -28.41 -3.99
CA PHE A 16 -10.08 -28.22 -3.58
C PHE A 16 -9.20 -29.42 -3.98
N ASN A 17 -9.61 -30.64 -3.62
CA ASN A 17 -8.85 -31.85 -4.00
C ASN A 17 -8.76 -32.03 -5.52
N LYS A 18 -9.78 -31.63 -6.26
CA LYS A 18 -9.73 -31.61 -7.71
C LYS A 18 -8.66 -30.63 -8.24
N MET A 19 -8.54 -29.42 -7.65
CA MET A 19 -7.50 -28.47 -8.03
C MET A 19 -6.10 -29.00 -7.72
N VAL A 20 -5.88 -29.59 -6.53
CA VAL A 20 -4.60 -30.23 -6.17
C VAL A 20 -4.25 -31.32 -7.20
N SER A 21 -5.19 -32.18 -7.57
CA SER A 21 -4.96 -33.26 -8.55
C SER A 21 -4.73 -32.74 -9.96
N GLU A 22 -5.38 -31.67 -10.36
CA GLU A 22 -5.32 -31.12 -11.73
C GLU A 22 -4.05 -30.31 -11.97
N TYR A 23 -3.62 -29.50 -10.99
CA TYR A 23 -2.49 -28.56 -11.11
C TYR A 23 -1.18 -29.07 -10.46
N GLY A 24 -1.26 -30.10 -9.62
CA GLY A 24 -0.10 -30.72 -9.00
C GLY A 24 0.51 -29.97 -7.82
N GLU A 25 1.63 -30.52 -7.31
CA GLU A 25 2.27 -30.08 -6.08
C GLU A 25 2.88 -28.67 -6.20
N GLU A 26 3.43 -28.31 -7.36
CA GLU A 26 4.00 -26.96 -7.57
C GLU A 26 2.96 -25.84 -7.37
N PHE A 27 1.75 -26.04 -7.88
CA PHE A 27 0.66 -25.10 -7.63
C PHE A 27 0.14 -25.16 -6.20
N ALA A 28 0.14 -26.33 -5.56
CA ALA A 28 -0.16 -26.46 -4.14
C ALA A 28 0.84 -25.64 -3.31
N LYS A 29 2.13 -25.76 -3.60
CA LYS A 29 3.21 -24.99 -2.96
C LYS A 29 3.07 -23.49 -3.21
N LEU A 30 2.81 -23.07 -4.45
CA LEU A 30 2.59 -21.67 -4.81
C LEU A 30 1.40 -21.04 -4.06
N ASN A 31 0.39 -21.85 -3.78
CA ASN A 31 -0.80 -21.44 -3.02
C ASN A 31 -0.64 -21.52 -1.50
N GLY A 32 0.45 -22.11 -1.01
CA GLY A 32 0.68 -22.34 0.42
C GLY A 32 -0.05 -23.54 1.00
N PHE A 33 -0.32 -24.57 0.16
CA PHE A 33 -1.11 -25.75 0.51
C PHE A 33 -0.40 -27.07 0.16
N SER A 34 0.93 -27.06 -0.04
CA SER A 34 1.70 -28.29 -0.17
C SER A 34 1.66 -29.11 1.13
N ASP A 35 1.91 -30.41 1.03
CA ASP A 35 1.94 -31.27 2.21
C ASP A 35 2.92 -30.76 3.26
N SER A 36 4.10 -30.25 2.84
CA SER A 36 5.10 -29.68 3.73
C SER A 36 4.65 -28.36 4.39
N GLN A 37 3.87 -27.53 3.70
CA GLN A 37 3.34 -26.28 4.28
C GLN A 37 2.15 -26.51 5.23
N LEU A 38 1.40 -27.58 5.03
CA LEU A 38 0.30 -27.98 5.91
C LEU A 38 0.77 -28.88 7.08
N SER A 39 1.99 -29.39 7.04
CA SER A 39 2.64 -30.10 8.14
C SER A 39 3.40 -29.11 9.01
N TYR A 40 3.03 -28.98 10.28
CA TYR A 40 3.75 -28.04 11.17
C TYR A 40 5.23 -28.39 11.33
N THR A 41 5.58 -29.67 11.39
CA THR A 41 6.98 -30.11 11.52
C THR A 41 7.79 -29.70 10.29
N ASP A 42 7.31 -30.04 9.10
CA ASP A 42 8.01 -29.74 7.85
C ASP A 42 8.04 -28.22 7.58
N PHE A 43 7.00 -27.49 7.99
CA PHE A 43 7.01 -26.02 7.92
C PHE A 43 8.11 -25.42 8.79
N ILE A 44 8.29 -25.91 10.01
CA ILE A 44 9.35 -25.46 10.92
C ILE A 44 10.73 -25.70 10.29
N ASP A 45 10.99 -26.90 9.79
CA ASP A 45 12.26 -27.24 9.17
C ASP A 45 12.54 -26.35 7.94
N ASN A 46 11.56 -26.19 7.05
CA ASN A 46 11.69 -25.30 5.89
C ASN A 46 11.89 -23.82 6.30
N PHE A 47 11.21 -23.36 7.35
CA PHE A 47 11.40 -21.99 7.83
C PHE A 47 12.81 -21.78 8.36
N ILE A 48 13.37 -22.75 9.08
CA ILE A 48 14.74 -22.68 9.62
C ILE A 48 15.76 -22.61 8.49
N ASP A 49 15.58 -23.38 7.43
CA ASP A 49 16.54 -23.52 6.33
C ASP A 49 16.54 -22.36 5.32
N THR A 50 15.45 -21.60 5.20
CA THR A 50 15.38 -20.43 4.28
C THR A 50 16.15 -19.22 4.82
N GLU A 51 16.72 -18.39 3.92
CA GLU A 51 17.46 -17.19 4.33
C GLU A 51 16.56 -16.06 4.85
N THR A 52 15.44 -15.82 4.19
CA THR A 52 14.56 -14.69 4.49
C THR A 52 13.18 -15.13 4.96
N VAL A 53 12.53 -14.29 5.76
CA VAL A 53 11.12 -14.50 6.11
C VAL A 53 10.22 -14.42 4.87
N ALA A 54 10.57 -13.56 3.90
CA ALA A 54 9.80 -13.39 2.68
C ALA A 54 9.74 -14.67 1.83
N ASP A 55 10.81 -15.46 1.80
CA ASP A 55 10.85 -16.75 1.08
C ASP A 55 10.31 -17.91 1.91
N ALA A 56 10.40 -17.82 3.25
CA ALA A 56 9.85 -18.81 4.17
C ALA A 56 8.33 -18.68 4.36
N SER A 57 7.75 -17.52 4.06
CA SER A 57 6.33 -17.21 4.28
C SER A 57 5.46 -17.65 3.12
N VAL A 58 4.21 -18.02 3.42
CA VAL A 58 3.19 -18.29 2.40
C VAL A 58 2.81 -17.00 1.65
N ASP A 59 2.63 -15.91 2.36
CA ASP A 59 2.37 -14.57 1.82
C ASP A 59 3.33 -13.58 2.49
N GLY A 60 4.53 -13.42 1.90
CA GLY A 60 5.60 -12.58 2.43
C GLY A 60 5.18 -11.11 2.50
N ASN A 61 5.46 -10.47 3.63
CA ASN A 61 5.21 -9.06 3.84
C ASN A 61 6.54 -8.32 3.96
N ALA A 62 6.71 -7.24 3.17
CA ALA A 62 7.96 -6.51 3.06
C ALA A 62 8.41 -5.81 4.36
N ASN A 63 7.53 -5.62 5.33
CA ASN A 63 7.86 -5.02 6.62
C ASN A 63 8.14 -6.03 7.75
N VAL A 64 8.21 -7.33 7.44
CA VAL A 64 8.71 -8.37 8.36
C VAL A 64 10.18 -8.58 8.07
N GLY A 65 11.05 -7.95 8.85
CA GLY A 65 12.50 -7.97 8.63
C GLY A 65 13.29 -8.98 9.45
N HIS A 66 12.68 -9.58 10.48
CA HIS A 66 13.38 -10.46 11.42
C HIS A 66 12.90 -11.89 11.29
N LYS A 67 13.86 -12.81 11.16
CA LYS A 67 13.64 -14.25 11.19
C LYS A 67 13.98 -14.77 12.58
N ASP A 68 12.97 -14.95 13.42
CA ASP A 68 13.09 -15.39 14.79
C ASP A 68 11.92 -16.31 15.19
N ILE A 69 11.88 -16.72 16.46
CA ILE A 69 10.85 -17.63 16.97
C ILE A 69 9.45 -17.01 16.92
N VAL A 70 9.32 -15.69 17.07
CA VAL A 70 8.02 -15.01 17.04
C VAL A 70 7.47 -15.00 15.61
N THR A 71 8.33 -14.73 14.63
CA THR A 71 7.95 -14.83 13.20
C THR A 71 7.59 -16.24 12.81
N LEU A 72 8.34 -17.26 13.24
CA LEU A 72 7.99 -18.67 13.01
C LEU A 72 6.60 -19.00 13.56
N MET A 73 6.32 -18.65 14.80
CA MET A 73 5.03 -18.94 15.44
C MET A 73 3.86 -18.24 14.74
N ASN A 74 4.10 -17.10 14.12
CA ASN A 74 3.09 -16.35 13.37
C ASN A 74 2.90 -16.87 11.95
N GLU A 75 3.96 -17.29 11.27
CA GLU A 75 3.90 -17.80 9.90
C GLU A 75 3.33 -19.23 9.82
N MET A 76 3.66 -20.08 10.78
CA MET A 76 3.26 -21.49 10.81
C MET A 76 1.74 -21.74 10.69
N PRO A 77 0.82 -20.97 11.32
CA PRO A 77 -0.60 -21.20 11.18
C PRO A 77 -1.21 -20.62 9.88
N LYS A 78 -0.50 -19.77 9.13
CA LYS A 78 -1.04 -19.08 7.95
C LYS A 78 -1.60 -20.02 6.86
N PRO A 79 -0.96 -21.15 6.50
CA PRO A 79 -1.55 -22.09 5.54
C PRO A 79 -2.94 -22.58 5.96
N HIS A 80 -3.10 -22.95 7.24
CA HIS A 80 -4.38 -23.41 7.79
C HIS A 80 -5.43 -22.29 7.88
N GLN A 81 -5.02 -21.07 8.28
CA GLN A 81 -5.91 -19.91 8.28
C GLN A 81 -6.40 -19.59 6.88
N LYS A 82 -5.51 -19.67 5.88
CA LYS A 82 -5.86 -19.48 4.46
C LYS A 82 -6.83 -20.53 3.95
N LEU A 83 -6.63 -21.79 4.30
CA LEU A 83 -7.54 -22.88 3.96
C LEU A 83 -8.94 -22.63 4.54
N LEU A 84 -9.03 -22.22 5.80
CA LEU A 84 -10.29 -21.86 6.45
C LEU A 84 -10.95 -20.64 5.80
N ALA A 85 -10.18 -19.64 5.45
CA ALA A 85 -10.69 -18.45 4.74
C ALA A 85 -11.26 -18.83 3.37
N TYR A 86 -10.55 -19.62 2.58
CA TYR A 86 -11.03 -20.10 1.28
C TYR A 86 -12.32 -20.92 1.42
N ASN A 87 -12.39 -21.81 2.40
CA ASN A 87 -13.61 -22.58 2.68
C ASN A 87 -14.81 -21.66 3.03
N LYS A 88 -14.61 -20.62 3.83
CA LYS A 88 -15.66 -19.66 4.19
C LYS A 88 -16.10 -18.81 3.01
N ILE A 89 -15.15 -18.28 2.24
CA ILE A 89 -15.44 -17.48 1.04
C ILE A 89 -16.18 -18.32 0.01
N TYR A 90 -15.71 -19.53 -0.26
CA TYR A 90 -16.39 -20.49 -1.15
C TYR A 90 -17.85 -20.73 -0.73
N TYR A 91 -18.08 -20.93 0.58
CA TYR A 91 -19.43 -21.11 1.11
C TYR A 91 -20.32 -19.89 0.87
N GLU A 92 -19.83 -18.67 1.12
CA GLU A 92 -20.62 -17.45 0.90
C GLU A 92 -20.88 -17.19 -0.58
N ILE A 93 -19.91 -17.44 -1.46
CA ILE A 93 -20.11 -17.36 -2.92
C ILE A 93 -21.16 -18.39 -3.37
N ASN A 94 -21.05 -19.65 -2.90
CA ASN A 94 -22.02 -20.68 -3.24
C ASN A 94 -23.44 -20.32 -2.79
N LYS A 95 -23.57 -19.75 -1.60
CA LYS A 95 -24.85 -19.33 -1.03
C LYS A 95 -25.48 -18.18 -1.82
N LYS A 96 -24.71 -17.19 -2.25
CA LYS A 96 -25.19 -15.98 -2.95
C LYS A 96 -25.32 -16.17 -4.45
N TYR A 97 -24.37 -16.86 -5.08
CA TYR A 97 -24.17 -16.87 -6.52
C TYR A 97 -24.16 -18.27 -7.15
N GLY A 98 -24.32 -19.30 -6.32
CA GLY A 98 -24.44 -20.69 -6.74
C GLY A 98 -23.13 -21.46 -6.86
N PHE A 99 -23.27 -22.76 -6.94
CA PHE A 99 -22.18 -23.74 -6.90
C PHE A 99 -21.14 -23.55 -8.04
N LYS A 100 -21.62 -23.28 -9.25
CA LYS A 100 -20.73 -23.05 -10.40
C LYS A 100 -19.79 -21.86 -10.14
N THR A 101 -20.33 -20.74 -9.70
CA THR A 101 -19.56 -19.52 -9.39
C THR A 101 -18.49 -19.77 -8.31
N ALA A 102 -18.85 -20.54 -7.25
CA ALA A 102 -17.89 -20.88 -6.20
C ALA A 102 -16.72 -21.73 -6.72
N ASN A 103 -17.00 -22.69 -7.58
CA ASN A 103 -15.95 -23.51 -8.23
C ASN A 103 -15.09 -22.69 -9.19
N ASP A 104 -15.69 -21.81 -10.00
CA ASP A 104 -14.99 -20.93 -10.93
C ASP A 104 -14.04 -19.99 -10.16
N TRP A 105 -14.51 -19.43 -9.03
CA TRP A 105 -13.66 -18.61 -8.15
C TRP A 105 -12.48 -19.39 -7.58
N LEU A 106 -12.73 -20.59 -7.02
CA LEU A 106 -11.65 -21.39 -6.42
C LEU A 106 -10.60 -21.75 -7.49
N ARG A 107 -11.03 -22.07 -8.70
CA ARG A 107 -10.13 -22.31 -9.83
C ARG A 107 -9.31 -21.08 -10.18
N ALA A 108 -9.94 -19.90 -10.28
CA ALA A 108 -9.27 -18.65 -10.63
C ALA A 108 -8.24 -18.22 -9.56
N GLU A 109 -8.54 -18.44 -8.28
CA GLU A 109 -7.58 -18.23 -7.18
C GLU A 109 -6.44 -19.26 -7.22
N TRP A 110 -6.76 -20.51 -7.52
CA TRP A 110 -5.78 -21.59 -7.57
C TRP A 110 -4.76 -21.40 -8.69
N ASN A 111 -5.22 -21.14 -9.90
CA ASN A 111 -4.38 -20.98 -11.08
C ASN A 111 -3.78 -19.58 -11.23
N LYS A 112 -4.07 -18.66 -10.29
CA LYS A 112 -3.57 -17.28 -10.29
C LYS A 112 -4.11 -16.39 -11.41
N SER A 113 -5.31 -16.66 -11.92
CA SER A 113 -6.09 -15.67 -12.68
C SER A 113 -6.62 -14.56 -11.76
N LEU A 114 -6.87 -14.90 -10.48
CA LEU A 114 -7.18 -13.98 -9.38
C LEU A 114 -6.21 -14.20 -8.22
N TYR A 115 -6.00 -13.15 -7.44
CA TYR A 115 -5.19 -13.22 -6.23
C TYR A 115 -5.80 -12.39 -5.10
N LEU A 116 -6.35 -13.06 -4.10
CA LEU A 116 -6.88 -12.42 -2.90
C LEU A 116 -5.72 -12.09 -1.95
N HIS A 117 -5.45 -10.82 -1.74
CA HIS A 117 -4.38 -10.37 -0.86
C HIS A 117 -4.65 -10.76 0.59
N ASP A 118 -3.61 -11.17 1.33
CA ASP A 118 -3.69 -11.60 2.73
C ASP A 118 -4.89 -12.54 2.97
N ALA A 119 -4.99 -13.58 2.14
CA ALA A 119 -6.15 -14.47 2.14
C ALA A 119 -6.36 -15.17 3.49
N ASN A 120 -5.26 -15.43 4.26
CA ASN A 120 -5.32 -15.99 5.60
C ASN A 120 -6.15 -15.13 6.59
N THR A 121 -6.13 -13.81 6.43
CA THR A 121 -6.90 -12.88 7.29
C THR A 121 -8.28 -12.52 6.75
N SER A 122 -8.62 -12.92 5.52
CA SER A 122 -9.85 -12.49 4.81
C SER A 122 -11.17 -12.87 5.49
N SER A 123 -11.15 -13.83 6.41
CA SER A 123 -12.33 -14.21 7.21
C SER A 123 -12.38 -13.51 8.56
N PHE A 124 -11.41 -12.67 8.89
CA PHE A 124 -11.25 -12.13 10.23
C PHE A 124 -11.27 -10.61 10.25
N VAL A 125 -10.45 -9.94 9.47
CA VAL A 125 -10.23 -8.49 9.57
C VAL A 125 -10.28 -7.79 8.20
N PRO A 126 -10.61 -6.47 8.17
CA PRO A 126 -10.52 -5.65 6.97
C PRO A 126 -9.06 -5.37 6.59
N TYR A 127 -8.85 -4.69 5.45
CA TYR A 127 -7.51 -4.44 4.90
C TYR A 127 -6.88 -3.16 5.45
N CYS A 128 -7.09 -2.01 4.81
CA CYS A 128 -6.46 -0.73 5.14
C CYS A 128 -7.47 0.31 5.62
N TYR A 129 -7.01 1.28 6.42
CA TYR A 129 -7.85 2.40 6.83
C TYR A 129 -7.04 3.66 7.13
N ALA A 130 -7.57 4.83 6.75
CA ALA A 130 -7.09 6.15 7.16
C ALA A 130 -7.95 6.65 8.32
N TYR A 131 -7.34 6.80 9.49
CA TYR A 131 -8.03 7.13 10.73
C TYR A 131 -8.10 8.64 10.97
N ASP A 132 -9.14 9.04 11.70
CA ASP A 132 -9.27 10.37 12.29
C ASP A 132 -8.84 10.30 13.77
N LEU A 133 -7.89 11.13 14.14
CA LEU A 133 -7.38 11.21 15.52
C LEU A 133 -8.18 12.18 16.41
N LYS A 134 -9.27 12.78 15.90
CA LYS A 134 -10.11 13.71 16.66
C LYS A 134 -10.60 13.07 17.96
N ASP A 135 -11.23 11.92 17.85
CA ASP A 135 -11.75 11.23 19.04
C ASP A 135 -10.67 10.87 20.05
N LEU A 136 -9.46 10.53 19.59
CA LEU A 136 -8.33 10.27 20.48
C LEU A 136 -7.90 11.54 21.23
N ALA A 137 -7.90 12.68 20.54
CA ALA A 137 -7.54 13.96 21.13
C ALA A 137 -8.61 14.48 22.12
N GLU A 138 -9.90 14.24 21.85
CA GLU A 138 -11.03 14.74 22.63
C GLU A 138 -11.50 13.80 23.74
N LYS A 139 -11.40 12.47 23.51
CA LYS A 139 -11.92 11.44 24.43
C LYS A 139 -10.83 10.64 25.15
N GLY A 140 -9.59 10.73 24.69
CA GLY A 140 -8.48 9.94 25.24
C GLY A 140 -8.49 8.47 24.79
N LEU A 141 -7.96 7.57 25.64
CA LEU A 141 -8.00 6.12 25.37
C LEU A 141 -9.27 5.52 25.95
N TYR A 142 -10.19 5.10 25.08
CA TYR A 142 -11.51 4.56 25.43
C TYR A 142 -11.78 3.17 24.84
N PHE A 143 -10.69 2.38 24.63
CA PHE A 143 -10.78 1.08 23.97
C PHE A 143 -11.23 -0.06 24.89
N LEU A 144 -11.14 0.15 26.19
CA LEU A 144 -11.52 -0.82 27.22
C LEU A 144 -12.76 -0.33 27.95
N GLU A 145 -13.70 -1.24 28.22
CA GLU A 145 -14.96 -0.91 28.85
C GLU A 145 -14.79 -0.29 30.26
N ASN A 146 -13.81 -0.75 31.03
CA ASN A 146 -13.65 -0.40 32.45
C ASN A 146 -12.29 0.25 32.79
N PHE A 147 -11.48 0.59 31.79
CA PHE A 147 -10.18 1.19 32.01
C PHE A 147 -9.81 2.15 30.88
N ASN A 148 -10.36 3.34 30.96
CA ASN A 148 -10.14 4.39 29.97
C ASN A 148 -9.24 5.48 30.56
N ALA A 149 -8.44 6.13 29.73
CA ALA A 149 -7.67 7.30 30.07
C ALA A 149 -8.39 8.56 29.58
N GLU A 150 -8.37 9.61 30.39
CA GLU A 150 -8.89 10.92 30.01
C GLU A 150 -8.14 11.51 28.80
N PRO A 151 -8.71 12.55 28.13
CA PRO A 151 -8.04 13.24 27.03
C PRO A 151 -6.62 13.67 27.37
N PRO A 152 -5.69 13.59 26.40
CA PRO A 152 -4.33 14.04 26.60
C PRO A 152 -4.29 15.56 26.80
N LYS A 153 -3.41 16.04 27.68
CA LYS A 153 -3.22 17.47 27.94
C LYS A 153 -1.92 18.02 27.37
N HIS A 154 -0.99 17.14 27.04
CA HIS A 154 0.37 17.48 26.61
C HIS A 154 0.79 16.67 25.40
N LEU A 155 1.67 17.22 24.56
CA LEU A 155 2.21 16.56 23.38
C LEU A 155 2.75 15.16 23.69
N GLY A 156 3.48 15.01 24.80
CA GLY A 156 4.04 13.70 25.19
C GLY A 156 2.98 12.65 25.43
N THR A 157 1.89 12.99 26.12
CA THR A 157 0.76 12.09 26.39
C THR A 157 -0.01 11.78 25.12
N PHE A 158 -0.22 12.77 24.24
CA PHE A 158 -0.86 12.56 22.96
C PHE A 158 -0.07 11.54 22.10
N ILE A 159 1.25 11.68 22.03
CA ILE A 159 2.10 10.73 21.30
C ILE A 159 2.00 9.31 21.87
N ASP A 160 1.95 9.16 23.19
CA ASP A 160 1.76 7.84 23.81
C ASP A 160 0.38 7.25 23.42
N PHE A 161 -0.67 8.06 23.44
CA PHE A 161 -2.00 7.62 23.04
C PHE A 161 -2.07 7.25 21.56
N VAL A 162 -1.39 7.99 20.68
CA VAL A 162 -1.28 7.65 19.24
C VAL A 162 -0.59 6.28 19.08
N LYS A 163 0.45 5.98 19.84
CA LYS A 163 1.14 4.67 19.79
C LYS A 163 0.20 3.54 20.20
N GLU A 164 -0.55 3.70 21.28
CA GLU A 164 -1.54 2.72 21.73
C GLU A 164 -2.68 2.56 20.70
N PHE A 165 -3.14 3.66 20.12
CA PHE A 165 -4.14 3.67 19.06
C PHE A 165 -3.67 2.88 17.83
N ILE A 166 -2.43 3.11 17.37
CA ILE A 166 -1.83 2.39 16.25
C ILE A 166 -1.73 0.89 16.58
N SER A 167 -1.27 0.54 17.76
CA SER A 167 -1.18 -0.85 18.20
C SER A 167 -2.56 -1.51 18.23
N TYR A 168 -3.55 -0.83 18.80
CA TYR A 168 -4.92 -1.33 18.87
C TYR A 168 -5.55 -1.56 17.50
N THR A 169 -5.44 -0.59 16.59
CA THR A 169 -6.08 -0.62 15.27
C THR A 169 -5.34 -1.54 14.29
N SER A 170 -4.01 -1.52 14.26
CA SER A 170 -3.20 -2.33 13.34
C SER A 170 -3.26 -3.82 13.64
N ASN A 171 -3.53 -4.22 14.88
CA ASN A 171 -3.77 -5.62 15.23
C ASN A 171 -5.17 -6.14 14.80
N ARG A 172 -6.03 -5.25 14.28
CA ARG A 172 -7.39 -5.54 13.82
C ARG A 172 -7.62 -5.21 12.35
N SER A 173 -6.53 -5.04 11.60
CA SER A 173 -6.51 -4.86 10.15
C SER A 173 -5.32 -5.60 9.55
N SER A 174 -5.35 -5.93 8.26
CA SER A 174 -4.22 -6.61 7.60
C SER A 174 -3.29 -5.67 6.82
N GLY A 175 -3.70 -4.42 6.58
CA GLY A 175 -2.96 -3.44 5.80
C GLY A 175 -2.47 -2.23 6.61
N ALA A 176 -2.39 -1.09 5.95
CA ALA A 176 -1.83 0.14 6.49
C ALA A 176 -2.78 0.90 7.42
N CYS A 177 -2.17 1.66 8.34
CA CYS A 177 -2.79 2.60 9.25
C CYS A 177 -2.40 4.03 8.82
N GLY A 178 -3.26 4.70 8.06
CA GLY A 178 -3.07 6.10 7.67
C GLY A 178 -3.47 7.04 8.81
N LEU A 179 -2.68 8.09 9.01
CA LEU A 179 -2.88 9.11 10.05
C LEU A 179 -2.80 10.52 9.43
N PRO A 180 -3.76 10.93 8.57
CA PRO A 180 -3.64 12.17 7.81
C PRO A 180 -3.59 13.43 8.68
N ASN A 181 -4.31 13.46 9.81
CA ASN A 181 -4.36 14.60 10.71
C ASN A 181 -3.44 14.48 11.94
N LEU A 182 -2.46 13.58 11.90
CA LEU A 182 -1.49 13.43 13.02
C LEU A 182 -0.73 14.73 13.29
N ILE A 183 -0.18 15.35 12.24
CA ILE A 183 0.68 16.54 12.40
C ILE A 183 -0.12 17.75 12.89
N PRO A 184 -1.33 18.06 12.38
CA PRO A 184 -2.19 19.08 12.96
C PRO A 184 -2.46 18.89 14.46
N TYR A 185 -2.77 17.68 14.91
CA TYR A 185 -2.98 17.46 16.35
C TYR A 185 -1.67 17.48 17.17
N MET A 186 -0.54 17.04 16.61
CA MET A 186 0.76 17.24 17.26
C MET A 186 1.09 18.71 17.44
N TYR A 187 0.82 19.55 16.42
CA TYR A 187 0.95 20.99 16.50
C TYR A 187 0.09 21.56 17.63
N TYR A 188 -1.20 21.19 17.67
CA TYR A 188 -2.13 21.66 18.71
C TYR A 188 -1.56 21.44 20.11
N PHE A 189 -1.18 20.23 20.47
CA PHE A 189 -0.65 19.93 21.81
C PHE A 189 0.70 20.62 22.06
N TRP A 190 1.55 20.70 21.06
CA TRP A 190 2.82 21.42 21.17
C TRP A 190 2.64 22.91 21.41
N ASP A 191 1.78 23.56 20.63
CA ASP A 191 1.53 24.99 20.74
C ASP A 191 0.93 25.36 22.11
N ARG A 192 -0.02 24.54 22.61
CA ARG A 192 -0.60 24.74 23.96
C ARG A 192 0.41 24.53 25.05
N ASP A 193 1.28 23.52 24.91
CA ASP A 193 2.39 23.31 25.85
C ASP A 193 3.34 24.50 25.86
N VAL A 194 3.71 25.03 24.69
CA VAL A 194 4.59 26.19 24.57
C VAL A 194 3.96 27.46 25.18
N LYS A 195 2.71 27.75 24.83
CA LYS A 195 1.96 28.91 25.40
C LYS A 195 1.84 28.86 26.93
N ASN A 196 1.78 27.66 27.48
CA ASN A 196 1.70 27.44 28.94
C ASN A 196 3.06 27.27 29.62
N GLY A 197 4.16 27.36 28.87
CA GLY A 197 5.52 27.17 29.43
C GLY A 197 5.85 25.73 29.80
N TYR A 198 5.09 24.74 29.29
CA TYR A 198 5.29 23.33 29.56
C TYR A 198 6.23 22.71 28.52
N TYR A 199 7.50 23.03 28.62
CA TYR A 199 8.55 22.45 27.78
C TYR A 199 9.90 22.52 28.51
N THR A 200 10.81 21.65 28.06
CA THR A 200 12.21 21.66 28.54
C THR A 200 13.11 22.24 27.45
N GLU A 201 14.12 23.03 27.86
CA GLU A 201 15.09 23.70 27.00
C GLU A 201 14.47 24.72 26.05
N THR A 202 14.14 24.34 24.79
CA THR A 202 13.48 25.21 23.81
C THR A 202 12.22 24.55 23.24
N PRO A 203 11.21 25.34 22.80
CA PRO A 203 10.01 24.82 22.15
C PRO A 203 10.32 23.86 20.99
N GLU A 204 11.27 24.22 20.13
CA GLU A 204 11.69 23.42 18.98
C GLU A 204 12.31 22.08 19.43
N LYS A 205 13.21 22.11 20.41
CA LYS A 205 13.86 20.88 20.92
C LYS A 205 12.85 19.94 21.57
N TYR A 206 11.87 20.50 22.27
CA TYR A 206 10.75 19.76 22.84
C TYR A 206 9.94 19.05 21.75
N ALA A 207 9.56 19.76 20.67
CA ALA A 207 8.87 19.16 19.54
C ALA A 207 9.71 18.02 18.90
N ARG A 208 10.98 18.30 18.55
CA ARG A 208 11.88 17.32 17.92
C ARG A 208 12.04 16.04 18.76
N GLN A 209 12.10 16.16 20.08
CA GLN A 209 12.21 15.00 20.96
C GLN A 209 10.95 14.12 20.90
N HIS A 210 9.75 14.71 20.86
CA HIS A 210 8.50 13.96 20.80
C HIS A 210 8.23 13.37 19.39
N ILE A 211 8.59 14.09 18.34
CA ILE A 211 8.58 13.56 16.96
C ILE A 211 9.52 12.34 16.87
N GLN A 212 10.73 12.45 17.38
CA GLN A 212 11.68 11.33 17.46
C GLN A 212 11.09 10.13 18.21
N ARG A 213 10.47 10.36 19.36
CA ARG A 213 9.81 9.33 20.16
C ARG A 213 8.73 8.59 19.36
N PHE A 214 7.92 9.30 18.58
CA PHE A 214 6.93 8.72 17.70
C PHE A 214 7.58 7.84 16.62
N ILE A 215 8.56 8.38 15.88
CA ILE A 215 9.23 7.67 14.77
C ILE A 215 9.89 6.38 15.27
N TYR A 216 10.61 6.42 16.38
CA TYR A 216 11.20 5.21 16.93
C TYR A 216 10.17 4.18 17.36
N ALA A 217 9.04 4.62 17.92
CA ALA A 217 7.99 3.71 18.38
C ALA A 217 7.32 2.96 17.22
N VAL A 218 6.97 3.64 16.13
CA VAL A 218 6.27 3.00 15.00
C VAL A 218 7.17 2.06 14.19
N ASN A 219 8.49 2.14 14.36
CA ASN A 219 9.45 1.24 13.72
C ASN A 219 9.79 0.01 14.58
N GLN A 220 9.28 -0.07 15.82
CA GLN A 220 9.45 -1.29 16.61
C GLN A 220 8.45 -2.37 16.19
N PRO A 221 8.85 -3.66 16.22
CA PRO A 221 7.94 -4.76 15.94
C PRO A 221 7.00 -4.99 17.12
N HIS A 222 5.80 -4.41 17.09
CA HIS A 222 4.82 -4.47 18.18
C HIS A 222 3.38 -4.72 17.70
N VAL A 223 3.18 -4.89 16.41
CA VAL A 223 1.86 -5.21 15.84
C VAL A 223 1.88 -6.61 15.21
N ARG A 224 0.68 -7.18 15.04
CA ARG A 224 0.49 -8.52 14.48
C ARG A 224 1.36 -9.55 15.18
N ASP A 225 1.07 -9.71 16.48
CA ASP A 225 1.76 -10.60 17.39
C ASP A 225 3.27 -10.30 17.57
N GLY A 226 3.67 -9.04 17.38
CA GLY A 226 5.03 -8.58 17.63
C GLY A 226 6.03 -8.84 16.50
N ILE A 227 5.57 -9.19 15.30
CA ILE A 227 6.46 -9.50 14.17
C ILE A 227 6.67 -8.33 13.20
N GLN A 228 5.79 -7.33 13.23
CA GLN A 228 5.80 -6.21 12.29
C GLN A 228 5.87 -4.88 13.00
N SER A 229 6.56 -3.94 12.36
CA SER A 229 6.36 -2.52 12.60
C SER A 229 5.01 -2.09 12.02
N ALA A 230 4.34 -1.13 12.63
CA ALA A 230 3.08 -0.63 12.12
C ALA A 230 3.29 0.09 10.78
N PHE A 231 2.63 -0.38 9.73
CA PHE A 231 2.64 0.31 8.44
C PHE A 231 1.84 1.61 8.57
N THR A 232 2.51 2.67 8.97
CA THR A 232 1.94 4.01 9.17
C THR A 232 2.26 4.92 8.00
N ASN A 233 1.29 5.78 7.65
CA ASN A 233 1.46 6.87 6.72
C ASN A 233 1.06 8.18 7.39
N THR A 234 1.82 9.23 7.16
CA THR A 234 1.52 10.60 7.57
C THR A 234 1.45 11.51 6.35
N SER A 235 0.58 12.49 6.40
CA SER A 235 0.39 13.43 5.30
C SER A 235 0.90 14.82 5.69
N VAL A 236 1.47 15.50 4.71
CA VAL A 236 1.96 16.87 4.78
C VAL A 236 1.27 17.64 3.67
N PHE A 237 0.69 18.77 3.97
CA PHE A 237 -0.21 19.49 3.09
C PHE A 237 0.26 20.90 2.82
N ASP A 238 0.05 21.40 1.59
CA ASP A 238 0.11 22.82 1.30
C ASP A 238 -1.07 23.57 1.92
N HIS A 239 -1.03 24.90 1.89
CA HIS A 239 -2.07 25.74 2.47
C HIS A 239 -3.48 25.44 1.94
N PRO A 240 -3.72 25.30 0.61
CA PRO A 240 -5.04 24.98 0.07
C PRO A 240 -5.61 23.66 0.54
N TYR A 241 -4.78 22.61 0.68
CA TYR A 241 -5.20 21.33 1.21
C TYR A 241 -5.56 21.42 2.70
N LEU A 242 -4.74 22.12 3.52
CA LEU A 242 -5.05 22.33 4.93
C LEU A 242 -6.38 23.06 5.12
N GLU A 243 -6.60 24.13 4.36
CA GLU A 243 -7.84 24.89 4.40
C GLU A 243 -9.04 24.02 4.01
N ALA A 244 -8.95 23.29 2.91
CA ALA A 244 -10.05 22.47 2.42
C ALA A 244 -10.38 21.29 3.33
N LEU A 245 -9.37 20.61 3.89
CA LEU A 245 -9.55 19.40 4.70
C LEU A 245 -9.90 19.70 6.16
N PHE A 246 -9.31 20.75 6.72
CA PHE A 246 -9.34 21.01 8.15
C PHE A 246 -9.87 22.39 8.53
N GLY A 247 -10.05 23.33 7.57
CA GLY A 247 -10.45 24.70 7.88
C GLY A 247 -11.73 24.82 8.69
N GLY A 248 -12.70 23.92 8.44
CA GLY A 248 -13.95 23.87 9.22
C GLY A 248 -13.88 23.02 10.51
N ALA A 249 -12.73 22.43 10.83
CA ALA A 249 -12.57 21.60 12.03
C ALA A 249 -12.15 22.43 13.23
N GLU A 250 -12.53 21.96 14.42
CA GLU A 250 -12.14 22.54 15.70
C GLU A 250 -11.13 21.65 16.42
N PHE A 251 -10.20 22.27 17.10
CA PHE A 251 -9.34 21.62 18.08
C PHE A 251 -10.11 21.31 19.39
N PRO A 252 -9.59 20.47 20.29
CA PRO A 252 -10.27 20.10 21.54
C PRO A 252 -10.66 21.28 22.45
N ASP A 253 -10.00 22.42 22.33
CA ASP A 253 -10.32 23.66 23.07
C ASP A 253 -11.30 24.58 22.37
N GLY A 254 -11.83 24.17 21.18
CA GLY A 254 -12.79 24.93 20.39
C GLY A 254 -12.18 25.98 19.45
N ALA A 255 -10.85 26.07 19.36
CA ALA A 255 -10.20 26.92 18.37
C ALA A 255 -10.35 26.31 16.97
N PHE A 256 -10.66 27.12 15.96
CA PHE A 256 -10.77 26.64 14.58
C PHE A 256 -9.38 26.40 13.99
N MET A 257 -9.22 25.29 13.26
CA MET A 257 -7.96 24.96 12.62
C MET A 257 -7.57 25.96 11.54
N ILE A 258 -8.55 26.62 10.89
CA ILE A 258 -8.31 27.66 9.89
C ILE A 258 -7.51 28.83 10.46
N ASP A 259 -7.75 29.19 11.72
CA ASP A 259 -7.08 30.32 12.37
C ASP A 259 -5.61 30.00 12.74
N GLU A 260 -5.22 28.74 12.66
CA GLU A 260 -3.90 28.25 13.07
C GLU A 260 -3.11 27.56 11.93
N ILE A 261 -3.57 27.70 10.67
CA ILE A 261 -2.96 27.03 9.50
C ILE A 261 -1.48 27.35 9.36
N GLU A 262 -1.06 28.61 9.51
CA GLU A 262 0.35 29.00 9.42
C GLU A 262 1.23 28.27 10.44
N GLY A 263 0.74 28.15 11.67
CA GLY A 263 1.41 27.39 12.71
C GLY A 263 1.50 25.90 12.40
N ILE A 264 0.43 25.33 11.83
CA ILE A 264 0.42 23.92 11.37
C ILE A 264 1.45 23.73 10.25
N MET A 265 1.52 24.65 9.28
CA MET A 265 2.47 24.60 8.17
C MET A 265 3.92 24.65 8.66
N ASP A 266 4.24 25.54 9.59
CA ASP A 266 5.58 25.61 10.17
C ASP A 266 5.92 24.36 10.98
N PHE A 267 4.97 23.80 11.70
CA PHE A 267 5.16 22.55 12.43
C PHE A 267 5.33 21.35 11.49
N GLN A 268 4.65 21.31 10.34
CA GLN A 268 4.89 20.30 9.29
C GLN A 268 6.34 20.35 8.79
N LYS A 269 6.88 21.54 8.55
CA LYS A 269 8.28 21.71 8.16
C LYS A 269 9.22 21.18 9.24
N LEU A 270 8.99 21.55 10.50
CA LEU A 270 9.76 21.05 11.66
C LEU A 270 9.68 19.52 11.79
N TYR A 271 8.50 18.93 11.59
CA TYR A 271 8.29 17.49 11.60
C TYR A 271 9.15 16.79 10.54
N MET A 272 9.09 17.26 9.30
CA MET A 272 9.83 16.68 8.18
C MET A 272 11.34 16.85 8.32
N GLU A 273 11.81 18.01 8.79
CA GLU A 273 13.22 18.24 9.09
C GLU A 273 13.72 17.28 10.17
N THR A 274 12.90 17.06 11.22
CA THR A 274 13.24 16.11 12.29
C THR A 274 13.34 14.68 11.75
N MET A 275 12.43 14.27 10.87
CA MET A 275 12.51 12.97 10.19
C MET A 275 13.82 12.84 9.39
N SER A 276 14.17 13.87 8.62
CA SER A 276 15.40 13.90 7.83
C SER A 276 16.66 13.78 8.70
N ASP A 277 16.69 14.46 9.84
CA ASP A 277 17.80 14.39 10.80
C ASP A 277 17.94 13.03 11.48
N ILE A 278 16.80 12.39 11.78
CA ILE A 278 16.78 11.02 12.33
C ILE A 278 17.29 10.05 11.27
N ARG A 279 16.85 10.18 10.02
CA ARG A 279 17.23 9.29 8.93
C ARG A 279 18.73 9.29 8.69
N SER A 280 19.40 10.44 8.79
CA SER A 280 20.86 10.52 8.66
C SER A 280 21.60 9.68 9.71
N LYS A 281 21.02 9.53 10.90
CA LYS A 281 21.61 8.79 12.03
C LYS A 281 21.15 7.33 12.07
N ASN A 282 19.91 7.08 11.67
CA ASN A 282 19.29 5.75 11.71
C ASN A 282 18.30 5.61 10.56
N MET A 283 18.60 4.73 9.59
CA MET A 283 17.62 4.38 8.56
C MET A 283 16.38 3.75 9.20
N PHE A 284 15.21 4.21 8.77
CA PHE A 284 13.91 3.69 9.22
C PHE A 284 12.93 3.65 8.04
N THR A 285 11.89 2.83 8.17
CA THR A 285 10.88 2.61 7.13
C THR A 285 9.63 3.47 7.34
N PHE A 286 9.13 3.57 8.55
CA PHE A 286 7.87 4.23 8.90
C PHE A 286 8.05 5.47 9.78
N PRO A 287 7.14 6.47 9.70
CA PRO A 287 6.01 6.55 8.77
C PRO A 287 6.45 6.84 7.33
N VAL A 288 5.63 6.39 6.37
CA VAL A 288 5.72 6.88 4.99
C VAL A 288 5.12 8.29 4.96
N SER A 289 5.80 9.25 4.34
CA SER A 289 5.30 10.61 4.20
C SER A 289 4.80 10.87 2.79
N THR A 290 3.60 11.44 2.69
CA THR A 290 3.04 11.93 1.44
C THR A 290 2.89 13.44 1.53
N ILE A 291 3.49 14.17 0.60
CA ILE A 291 3.34 15.62 0.46
C ILE A 291 2.27 15.88 -0.59
N SER A 292 1.18 16.55 -0.20
CA SER A 292 0.06 16.89 -1.08
C SER A 292 0.16 18.34 -1.52
N LEU A 293 0.13 18.56 -2.83
CA LEU A 293 0.29 19.86 -3.48
C LEU A 293 -0.86 20.13 -4.44
N LEU A 294 -1.49 21.27 -4.36
CA LEU A 294 -2.48 21.72 -5.33
C LEU A 294 -1.79 22.39 -6.53
N LYS A 295 -2.02 21.85 -7.73
CA LYS A 295 -1.49 22.42 -8.98
C LYS A 295 -2.63 22.78 -9.92
N GLN A 296 -2.78 24.07 -10.25
CA GLN A 296 -3.83 24.56 -11.13
C GLN A 296 -3.22 25.42 -12.25
N ASN A 297 -3.72 25.27 -13.47
CA ASN A 297 -3.26 26.00 -14.65
C ASN A 297 -1.73 25.91 -14.89
N GLY A 298 -1.12 24.77 -14.54
CA GLY A 298 0.33 24.53 -14.69
C GLY A 298 1.20 25.09 -13.56
N GLU A 299 0.61 25.72 -12.53
CA GLU A 299 1.35 26.31 -11.41
C GLU A 299 0.92 25.72 -10.07
N PHE A 300 1.85 25.57 -9.14
CA PHE A 300 1.53 25.23 -7.75
C PHE A 300 0.89 26.44 -7.07
N VAL A 301 -0.31 26.26 -6.51
CA VAL A 301 -1.07 27.34 -5.88
C VAL A 301 -0.33 27.89 -4.68
N ASP A 302 0.23 27.03 -3.84
CA ASP A 302 1.20 27.42 -2.80
C ASP A 302 2.64 27.18 -3.32
N HIS A 303 3.13 28.14 -4.10
CA HIS A 303 4.46 28.05 -4.71
C HIS A 303 5.58 27.96 -3.67
N GLU A 304 5.50 28.71 -2.58
CA GLU A 304 6.55 28.74 -1.55
C GLU A 304 6.66 27.38 -0.85
N PHE A 305 5.53 26.77 -0.52
CA PHE A 305 5.52 25.45 0.08
C PHE A 305 5.99 24.36 -0.90
N ALA A 306 5.60 24.42 -2.16
CA ALA A 306 6.05 23.48 -3.19
C ALA A 306 7.59 23.57 -3.39
N VAL A 307 8.17 24.79 -3.41
CA VAL A 307 9.62 25.00 -3.45
C VAL A 307 10.29 24.41 -2.22
N TRP A 308 9.76 24.65 -1.03
CA TRP A 308 10.29 24.07 0.20
C TRP A 308 10.23 22.53 0.16
N ALA A 309 9.11 21.97 -0.24
CA ALA A 309 8.89 20.52 -0.33
C ALA A 309 9.87 19.85 -1.30
N CYS A 310 10.08 20.46 -2.47
CA CYS A 310 11.05 20.01 -3.45
C CYS A 310 12.48 20.01 -2.88
N LYS A 311 12.92 21.12 -2.28
CA LYS A 311 14.25 21.25 -1.65
C LYS A 311 14.44 20.26 -0.51
N HIS A 312 13.42 20.08 0.33
CA HIS A 312 13.46 19.12 1.43
C HIS A 312 13.61 17.68 0.92
N ASN A 313 12.83 17.32 -0.09
CA ASN A 313 12.82 15.96 -0.63
C ASN A 313 14.13 15.59 -1.35
N MET A 314 14.88 16.57 -1.90
CA MET A 314 16.17 16.33 -2.57
C MET A 314 17.18 15.59 -1.68
N LYS A 315 17.12 15.75 -0.36
CA LYS A 315 18.12 15.17 0.55
C LYS A 315 18.06 13.65 0.62
N TRP A 316 16.86 13.07 0.75
CA TRP A 316 16.68 11.63 0.93
C TRP A 316 15.74 11.00 -0.10
N LEU A 317 15.00 11.81 -0.85
CA LEU A 317 13.98 11.37 -1.81
C LEU A 317 12.94 10.41 -1.15
N ASP A 318 12.65 10.64 0.13
CA ASP A 318 11.91 9.72 0.97
C ASP A 318 10.40 10.02 1.05
N SER A 319 9.98 11.16 0.55
CA SER A 319 8.56 11.53 0.48
C SER A 319 7.94 11.10 -0.85
N ASN A 320 6.70 10.66 -0.79
CA ASN A 320 5.86 10.54 -1.97
C ASN A 320 5.24 11.91 -2.25
N ILE A 321 5.06 12.24 -3.53
CA ILE A 321 4.42 13.48 -3.96
C ILE A 321 3.04 13.15 -4.52
N PHE A 322 2.02 13.80 -4.00
CA PHE A 322 0.66 13.79 -4.52
C PHE A 322 0.34 15.20 -5.01
N ALA A 323 0.19 15.37 -6.32
CA ALA A 323 -0.13 16.66 -6.94
C ALA A 323 -1.40 16.51 -7.78
N ASP A 324 -2.45 17.22 -7.40
CA ASP A 324 -3.73 17.16 -8.12
C ASP A 324 -4.23 18.57 -8.43
N SER A 325 -5.14 18.68 -9.38
CA SER A 325 -5.81 19.93 -9.78
C SER A 325 -6.96 20.33 -8.87
N SER A 326 -7.36 19.45 -7.94
CA SER A 326 -8.45 19.65 -6.98
C SER A 326 -8.07 19.10 -5.60
N VAL A 327 -8.47 19.84 -4.57
CA VAL A 327 -8.36 19.42 -3.16
C VAL A 327 -9.37 18.32 -2.78
N THR A 328 -10.28 17.95 -3.69
CA THR A 328 -11.31 16.92 -3.42
C THR A 328 -10.76 15.49 -3.44
N SER A 329 -9.56 15.29 -3.97
CA SER A 329 -8.88 14.00 -3.94
C SER A 329 -7.68 14.03 -3.00
N LEU A 330 -7.44 12.90 -2.33
CA LEU A 330 -6.33 12.71 -1.42
C LEU A 330 -5.78 11.30 -1.56
N SER A 331 -4.48 11.16 -1.47
CA SER A 331 -3.82 9.86 -1.39
C SER A 331 -3.45 9.55 0.05
N ASN A 332 -3.89 8.39 0.53
CA ASN A 332 -3.55 7.83 1.83
C ASN A 332 -2.83 6.49 1.66
N CYS A 333 -2.03 6.11 2.64
CA CYS A 333 -1.24 4.87 2.58
C CYS A 333 -0.26 4.89 1.41
N CYS A 334 -0.01 3.74 0.78
CA CYS A 334 0.92 3.67 -0.35
C CYS A 334 0.29 4.08 -1.68
N ARG A 335 -1.06 4.19 -1.80
CA ARG A 335 -1.76 4.54 -3.06
C ARG A 335 -3.23 4.83 -2.95
N LEU A 336 -3.90 4.49 -1.85
CA LEU A 336 -5.34 4.64 -1.76
C LEU A 336 -5.72 6.09 -2.08
N LYS A 337 -6.22 6.32 -3.30
CA LYS A 337 -6.83 7.58 -3.72
C LYS A 337 -8.29 7.54 -3.33
N SER A 338 -8.76 8.55 -2.67
CA SER A 338 -10.18 8.74 -2.35
C SER A 338 -10.65 10.08 -2.90
N ASN A 339 -11.82 10.10 -3.50
CA ASN A 339 -12.48 11.32 -3.91
C ASN A 339 -13.59 11.65 -2.91
N ILE A 340 -13.52 12.83 -2.32
CA ILE A 340 -14.48 13.29 -1.32
C ILE A 340 -15.89 13.40 -1.93
N GLU A 341 -15.99 13.74 -3.22
CA GLU A 341 -17.27 13.84 -3.93
C GLU A 341 -17.98 12.49 -4.04
N ASP A 342 -17.24 11.40 -4.27
CA ASP A 342 -17.80 10.05 -4.38
C ASP A 342 -18.34 9.54 -3.02
N LEU A 343 -17.85 10.07 -1.92
CA LEU A 343 -18.24 9.69 -0.56
C LEU A 343 -19.55 10.32 -0.09
N GLY A 344 -20.16 11.25 -0.86
CA GLY A 344 -21.43 11.88 -0.54
C GLY A 344 -21.41 12.78 0.72
N PHE A 345 -20.25 13.18 1.19
CA PHE A 345 -20.08 13.95 2.43
C PHE A 345 -20.07 15.48 2.24
N PHE A 346 -20.87 16.00 1.33
CA PHE A 346 -20.98 17.45 1.09
C PHE A 346 -21.48 18.27 2.29
N ASN A 347 -21.93 17.68 3.38
CA ASN A 347 -22.61 18.38 4.48
C ASN A 347 -22.00 18.22 5.88
N SER A 348 -20.81 17.65 6.03
CA SER A 348 -20.15 17.69 7.34
C SER A 348 -19.06 18.76 7.34
N VAL A 349 -19.17 19.70 8.22
CA VAL A 349 -18.11 20.65 8.59
C VAL A 349 -16.86 19.84 8.93
N GLY A 350 -15.77 20.01 8.17
CA GLY A 350 -14.59 19.16 8.26
C GLY A 350 -14.68 17.90 7.38
N GLY A 351 -15.36 17.98 6.24
CA GLY A 351 -15.55 16.89 5.26
C GLY A 351 -14.23 16.29 4.78
N THR A 352 -14.06 15.01 4.98
CA THR A 352 -12.76 14.44 5.21
C THR A 352 -12.51 13.25 4.30
N ALA A 353 -11.34 13.25 3.66
CA ALA A 353 -10.67 12.03 3.23
C ALA A 353 -10.18 11.18 4.44
N LEU A 354 -10.64 11.50 5.62
CA LEU A 354 -10.48 10.76 6.86
C LEU A 354 -11.57 9.69 6.95
N LYS A 355 -11.32 8.63 7.70
CA LYS A 355 -12.25 7.50 7.89
C LYS A 355 -12.62 6.79 6.58
N VAL A 356 -11.64 6.61 5.70
CA VAL A 356 -11.78 5.87 4.44
C VAL A 356 -10.80 4.71 4.38
N GLY A 357 -11.13 3.66 3.63
CA GLY A 357 -10.26 2.50 3.55
C GLY A 357 -10.68 1.47 2.52
N SER A 358 -10.06 0.30 2.58
CA SER A 358 -10.42 -0.87 1.79
C SER A 358 -10.76 -2.05 2.70
N VAL A 359 -11.88 -2.71 2.43
CA VAL A 359 -12.24 -3.96 3.11
C VAL A 359 -11.33 -5.08 2.66
N LYS A 360 -11.09 -5.17 1.36
CA LYS A 360 -10.22 -6.19 0.75
C LYS A 360 -9.84 -5.83 -0.66
N VAL A 361 -8.67 -6.30 -1.05
CA VAL A 361 -8.16 -6.22 -2.43
C VAL A 361 -8.11 -7.63 -3.02
N ASN A 362 -8.62 -7.78 -4.24
CA ASN A 362 -8.46 -8.99 -5.05
C ASN A 362 -7.98 -8.60 -6.45
N THR A 363 -6.81 -9.12 -6.83
CA THR A 363 -6.10 -8.70 -8.04
C THR A 363 -6.43 -9.59 -9.23
N ILE A 364 -6.70 -8.97 -10.37
CA ILE A 364 -6.85 -9.62 -11.67
C ILE A 364 -5.47 -9.73 -12.32
N ASN A 365 -5.11 -10.93 -12.76
CA ASN A 365 -3.95 -11.17 -13.59
C ASN A 365 -4.30 -10.87 -15.07
N LEU A 366 -4.03 -9.64 -15.50
CA LEU A 366 -4.32 -9.21 -16.87
C LEU A 366 -3.47 -9.99 -17.90
N ALA A 367 -2.21 -10.30 -17.55
CA ALA A 367 -1.31 -11.04 -18.42
C ALA A 367 -1.84 -12.45 -18.73
N ARG A 368 -2.39 -13.17 -17.74
CA ARG A 368 -2.98 -14.49 -17.92
C ARG A 368 -4.09 -14.48 -18.99
N ILE A 369 -4.97 -13.50 -18.95
CA ILE A 369 -6.06 -13.40 -19.91
C ILE A 369 -5.51 -13.24 -21.34
N ALA A 370 -4.42 -12.46 -21.51
CA ALA A 370 -3.78 -12.28 -22.80
C ALA A 370 -3.14 -13.59 -23.33
N LEU A 371 -2.56 -14.40 -22.45
CA LEU A 371 -1.98 -15.70 -22.82
C LEU A 371 -3.04 -16.74 -23.24
N GLU A 372 -4.28 -16.56 -22.81
CA GLU A 372 -5.41 -17.47 -23.10
C GLU A 372 -6.27 -17.01 -24.29
N CYS A 373 -6.02 -15.83 -24.86
CA CYS A 373 -6.84 -15.22 -25.91
C CYS A 373 -6.01 -14.90 -27.14
N SER A 374 -6.60 -15.09 -28.31
CA SER A 374 -5.97 -14.79 -29.61
C SER A 374 -6.33 -13.41 -30.15
N THR A 375 -7.42 -12.81 -29.68
CA THR A 375 -7.94 -11.52 -30.17
C THR A 375 -8.35 -10.58 -29.06
N GLU A 376 -8.30 -9.25 -29.32
CA GLU A 376 -8.79 -8.25 -28.37
C GLU A 376 -10.24 -8.53 -27.92
N LYS A 377 -11.09 -8.99 -28.85
CA LYS A 377 -12.49 -9.27 -28.55
C LYS A 377 -12.64 -10.42 -27.55
N GLU A 378 -11.91 -11.51 -27.74
CA GLU A 378 -11.89 -12.64 -26.79
C GLU A 378 -11.38 -12.19 -25.44
N TYR A 379 -10.29 -11.41 -25.42
CA TYR A 379 -9.72 -10.83 -24.21
C TYR A 379 -10.73 -10.00 -23.42
N LEU A 380 -11.41 -9.04 -24.05
CA LEU A 380 -12.38 -8.17 -23.38
C LEU A 380 -13.58 -8.94 -22.82
N VAL A 381 -14.01 -10.02 -23.50
CA VAL A 381 -15.07 -10.91 -22.99
C VAL A 381 -14.58 -11.71 -21.77
N ALA A 382 -13.38 -12.27 -21.85
CA ALA A 382 -12.78 -13.01 -20.73
C ALA A 382 -12.52 -12.08 -19.53
N LEU A 383 -12.02 -10.86 -19.79
CA LEU A 383 -11.81 -9.83 -18.75
C LEU A 383 -13.12 -9.46 -18.03
N LYS A 384 -14.21 -9.27 -18.77
CA LYS A 384 -15.52 -9.02 -18.17
C LYS A 384 -15.91 -10.16 -17.23
N ASN A 385 -15.82 -11.40 -17.68
CA ASN A 385 -16.20 -12.57 -16.88
C ASN A 385 -15.34 -12.71 -15.59
N ILE A 386 -14.04 -12.51 -15.69
CA ILE A 386 -13.15 -12.58 -14.51
C ILE A 386 -13.38 -11.41 -13.55
N THR A 387 -13.68 -10.22 -14.09
CA THR A 387 -14.04 -9.04 -13.26
C THR A 387 -15.33 -9.28 -12.49
N GLU A 388 -16.37 -9.84 -13.11
CA GLU A 388 -17.60 -10.23 -12.41
C GLU A 388 -17.34 -11.26 -11.30
N LEU A 389 -16.48 -12.23 -11.58
CA LEU A 389 -16.11 -13.26 -10.61
C LEU A 389 -15.34 -12.67 -9.43
N ASN A 390 -14.42 -11.74 -9.70
CA ASN A 390 -13.69 -10.97 -8.70
C ASN A 390 -14.63 -10.18 -7.78
N LEU A 391 -15.58 -9.44 -8.36
CA LEU A 391 -16.57 -8.66 -7.62
C LEU A 391 -17.43 -9.54 -6.69
N LYS A 392 -17.86 -10.72 -7.16
CA LYS A 392 -18.60 -11.68 -6.34
C LYS A 392 -17.78 -12.22 -5.16
N ALA A 393 -16.48 -12.41 -5.35
CA ALA A 393 -15.57 -12.82 -4.28
C ALA A 393 -15.37 -11.71 -3.24
N LEU A 394 -15.14 -10.47 -3.68
CA LEU A 394 -15.03 -9.31 -2.79
C LEU A 394 -16.32 -9.07 -1.99
N ASP A 395 -17.49 -9.22 -2.62
CA ASP A 395 -18.79 -9.13 -1.94
C ASP A 395 -18.97 -10.24 -0.88
N ALA A 396 -18.49 -11.45 -1.15
CA ALA A 396 -18.50 -12.54 -0.18
C ALA A 396 -17.59 -12.23 1.04
N VAL A 397 -16.38 -11.71 0.81
CA VAL A 397 -15.47 -11.29 1.89
C VAL A 397 -16.11 -10.17 2.73
N ARG A 398 -16.67 -9.15 2.08
CA ARG A 398 -17.37 -8.05 2.76
C ARG A 398 -18.52 -8.57 3.63
N THR A 399 -19.27 -9.54 3.15
CA THR A 399 -20.35 -10.20 3.92
C THR A 399 -19.82 -10.89 5.17
N ILE A 400 -18.66 -11.56 5.08
CA ILE A 400 -18.04 -12.20 6.26
C ILE A 400 -17.62 -11.14 7.28
N ILE A 401 -16.99 -10.06 6.83
CA ILE A 401 -16.55 -8.96 7.70
C ILE A 401 -17.75 -8.26 8.34
N SER A 402 -18.81 -7.94 7.57
CA SER A 402 -20.04 -7.34 8.11
C SER A 402 -20.62 -8.18 9.24
N ARG A 403 -20.70 -9.49 9.04
CA ARG A 403 -21.16 -10.44 10.09
C ARG A 403 -20.28 -10.44 11.33
N ASN A 404 -18.95 -10.32 11.16
CA ASN A 404 -18.02 -10.21 12.28
C ASN A 404 -18.23 -8.91 13.06
N ILE A 405 -18.52 -7.81 12.37
CA ILE A 405 -18.86 -6.52 12.98
C ILE A 405 -20.17 -6.65 13.77
N GLU A 406 -21.23 -7.19 13.17
CA GLU A 406 -22.53 -7.40 13.81
C GLU A 406 -22.45 -8.28 15.08
N LYS A 407 -21.45 -9.17 15.15
CA LYS A 407 -21.19 -10.04 16.32
C LYS A 407 -20.22 -9.45 17.33
N GLY A 408 -19.79 -8.20 17.14
CA GLY A 408 -18.85 -7.51 18.04
C GLY A 408 -17.41 -8.02 17.99
N LEU A 409 -17.05 -8.85 16.98
CA LEU A 409 -15.68 -9.38 16.85
C LEU A 409 -14.67 -8.34 16.35
N LEU A 410 -15.15 -7.22 15.81
CA LEU A 410 -14.35 -6.11 15.32
C LEU A 410 -14.75 -4.82 16.07
N PRO A 411 -14.25 -4.64 17.31
CA PRO A 411 -14.65 -3.54 18.18
C PRO A 411 -14.31 -2.15 17.61
N ASN A 412 -13.36 -2.03 16.68
CA ASN A 412 -13.04 -0.77 16.00
C ASN A 412 -14.27 -0.10 15.37
N TYR A 413 -15.21 -0.89 14.86
CA TYR A 413 -16.45 -0.37 14.28
C TYR A 413 -17.45 0.05 15.36
N GLY A 414 -17.56 -0.71 16.45
CA GLY A 414 -18.40 -0.35 17.59
C GLY A 414 -17.93 0.89 18.34
N LEU A 415 -16.62 1.17 18.29
CA LEU A 415 -15.99 2.38 18.84
C LEU A 415 -15.98 3.56 17.84
N GLU A 416 -16.59 3.40 16.67
CA GLU A 416 -16.65 4.41 15.60
C GLU A 416 -15.28 4.85 15.06
N LEU A 417 -14.22 4.05 15.31
CA LEU A 417 -12.89 4.29 14.75
C LEU A 417 -12.84 3.96 13.26
N MET A 418 -13.72 3.09 12.79
CA MET A 418 -13.89 2.69 11.40
C MET A 418 -15.38 2.69 11.04
N ASP A 419 -15.66 2.96 9.75
CA ASP A 419 -17.00 2.80 9.18
C ASP A 419 -16.93 1.90 7.93
N LEU A 420 -17.71 0.83 7.91
CA LEU A 420 -17.76 -0.09 6.78
C LEU A 420 -18.30 0.60 5.50
N LYS A 421 -19.16 1.61 5.63
CA LYS A 421 -19.74 2.34 4.50
C LYS A 421 -18.70 3.14 3.71
N THR A 422 -17.65 3.61 4.39
CA THR A 422 -16.56 4.39 3.78
C THR A 422 -15.37 3.51 3.34
N GLN A 423 -15.53 2.19 3.38
CA GLN A 423 -14.52 1.25 2.92
C GLN A 423 -14.89 0.67 1.55
N TYR A 424 -13.95 0.76 0.62
CA TYR A 424 -14.09 0.20 -0.72
C TYR A 424 -13.89 -1.32 -0.74
N ASN A 425 -14.56 -1.98 -1.68
CA ASN A 425 -14.07 -3.22 -2.24
C ASN A 425 -13.12 -2.87 -3.39
N THR A 426 -11.88 -3.35 -3.36
CA THR A 426 -10.86 -2.93 -4.31
C THR A 426 -10.56 -4.02 -5.34
N ILE A 427 -10.73 -3.69 -6.62
CA ILE A 427 -10.23 -4.50 -7.74
C ILE A 427 -8.76 -4.11 -7.94
N GLY A 428 -7.85 -5.05 -7.69
CA GLY A 428 -6.45 -4.87 -8.05
C GLY A 428 -6.20 -5.27 -9.50
N VAL A 429 -5.22 -4.63 -10.13
CA VAL A 429 -4.75 -5.01 -11.49
C VAL A 429 -3.23 -5.11 -11.55
N LEU A 430 -2.72 -6.13 -12.24
CA LEU A 430 -1.31 -6.32 -12.59
C LEU A 430 -1.19 -6.94 -13.98
N GLY A 431 -0.09 -6.70 -14.66
CA GLY A 431 0.23 -7.35 -15.93
C GLY A 431 -0.24 -6.60 -17.18
N ILE A 432 -0.45 -5.28 -17.11
CA ILE A 432 -0.83 -4.47 -18.29
C ILE A 432 0.28 -4.47 -19.36
N TYR A 433 1.55 -4.31 -18.94
CA TYR A 433 2.70 -4.37 -19.85
C TYR A 433 2.76 -5.71 -20.59
N GLU A 434 2.65 -6.81 -19.86
CA GLU A 434 2.71 -8.17 -20.40
C GLU A 434 1.52 -8.42 -21.35
N THR A 435 0.34 -7.91 -21.02
CA THR A 435 -0.84 -7.94 -21.88
C THR A 435 -0.58 -7.24 -23.22
N LEU A 436 -0.13 -5.99 -23.17
CA LEU A 436 0.12 -5.19 -24.37
C LEU A 436 1.26 -5.77 -25.20
N LYS A 437 2.28 -6.33 -24.57
CA LYS A 437 3.39 -7.01 -25.23
C LYS A 437 2.93 -8.29 -25.96
N THR A 438 2.05 -9.08 -25.31
CA THR A 438 1.48 -10.30 -25.92
C THR A 438 0.70 -9.99 -27.20
N PHE A 439 -0.02 -8.86 -27.24
CA PHE A 439 -0.73 -8.41 -28.45
C PHE A 439 0.18 -7.69 -29.46
N GLY A 440 1.48 -7.53 -29.18
CA GLY A 440 2.43 -6.91 -30.10
C GLY A 440 2.34 -5.40 -30.21
N TYR A 441 1.81 -4.71 -29.18
CA TYR A 441 1.63 -3.25 -29.15
C TYR A 441 2.78 -2.48 -28.52
N ILE A 442 3.86 -3.16 -28.16
CA ILE A 442 5.09 -2.55 -27.63
C ILE A 442 6.18 -2.69 -28.69
N GLU A 443 6.74 -1.58 -29.09
CA GLU A 443 7.84 -1.51 -30.05
C GLU A 443 9.13 -1.04 -29.36
N TYR A 444 10.25 -1.14 -30.10
CA TYR A 444 11.56 -0.77 -29.60
C TYR A 444 12.26 0.16 -30.58
N ASP A 445 12.86 1.23 -30.09
CA ASP A 445 13.67 2.12 -30.90
C ASP A 445 15.04 1.49 -31.26
N LYS A 446 15.87 2.23 -32.01
CA LYS A 446 17.20 1.78 -32.44
C LYS A 446 18.18 1.58 -31.28
N LEU A 447 17.90 2.16 -30.12
CA LEU A 447 18.70 2.06 -28.88
C LEU A 447 18.18 0.95 -27.96
N GLY A 448 17.09 0.27 -28.37
CA GLY A 448 16.43 -0.78 -27.58
C GLY A 448 15.49 -0.24 -26.50
N ASN A 449 15.11 1.04 -26.53
CA ASN A 449 14.12 1.57 -25.60
C ASN A 449 12.72 1.13 -26.03
N ALA A 450 11.97 0.55 -25.10
CA ALA A 450 10.57 0.19 -25.30
C ALA A 450 9.69 1.45 -25.34
N TYR A 451 8.71 1.47 -26.24
CA TYR A 451 7.67 2.49 -26.26
C TYR A 451 6.32 1.88 -26.62
N TYR A 452 5.26 2.54 -26.15
CA TYR A 452 3.88 2.12 -26.40
C TYR A 452 3.36 2.76 -27.68
N THR A 453 2.83 1.91 -28.57
CA THR A 453 2.14 2.38 -29.77
C THR A 453 0.78 3.01 -29.42
N GLU A 454 0.18 3.74 -30.36
CA GLU A 454 -1.19 4.26 -30.19
C GLU A 454 -2.20 3.13 -29.96
N ASP A 455 -1.97 1.95 -30.55
CA ASP A 455 -2.79 0.77 -30.31
C ASP A 455 -2.66 0.25 -28.87
N ALA A 456 -1.49 0.38 -28.24
CA ALA A 456 -1.29 0.05 -26.82
C ALA A 456 -2.17 0.92 -25.92
N PHE A 457 -2.17 2.24 -26.13
CA PHE A 457 -3.01 3.16 -25.36
C PHE A 457 -4.51 2.93 -25.61
N ARG A 458 -4.89 2.76 -26.87
CA ARG A 458 -6.28 2.46 -27.25
C ARG A 458 -6.77 1.16 -26.62
N PHE A 459 -5.99 0.10 -26.66
CA PHE A 459 -6.36 -1.18 -26.08
C PHE A 459 -6.31 -1.16 -24.55
N GLY A 460 -5.31 -0.54 -23.97
CA GLY A 460 -5.23 -0.32 -22.53
C GLY A 460 -6.46 0.41 -21.99
N LYS A 461 -6.89 1.50 -22.65
CA LYS A 461 -8.15 2.17 -22.30
C LYS A 461 -9.35 1.22 -22.33
N LYS A 462 -9.51 0.42 -23.37
CA LYS A 462 -10.62 -0.56 -23.47
C LYS A 462 -10.60 -1.57 -22.32
N ILE A 463 -9.42 -1.98 -21.86
CA ILE A 463 -9.25 -2.89 -20.70
C ILE A 463 -9.87 -2.24 -19.47
N PHE A 464 -9.49 -1.00 -19.15
CA PHE A 464 -10.03 -0.29 -18.00
C PHE A 464 -11.51 0.05 -18.18
N ASP A 465 -11.96 0.45 -19.36
CA ASP A 465 -13.39 0.68 -19.66
C ASP A 465 -14.25 -0.56 -19.35
N VAL A 466 -13.77 -1.78 -19.67
CA VAL A 466 -14.49 -3.03 -19.33
C VAL A 466 -14.54 -3.25 -17.82
N ILE A 467 -13.42 -3.01 -17.11
CA ILE A 467 -13.38 -3.15 -15.65
C ILE A 467 -14.36 -2.17 -14.99
N HIS A 468 -14.32 -0.89 -15.38
CA HIS A 468 -15.18 0.15 -14.81
C HIS A 468 -16.66 -0.11 -15.12
N ASN A 469 -17.02 -0.37 -16.38
CA ASN A 469 -18.41 -0.66 -16.74
C ASN A 469 -18.96 -1.89 -15.99
N THR A 470 -18.13 -2.93 -15.81
CA THR A 470 -18.53 -4.14 -15.09
C THR A 470 -18.70 -3.86 -13.59
N LYS A 471 -17.77 -3.10 -13.01
CA LYS A 471 -17.79 -2.65 -11.62
C LYS A 471 -19.03 -1.79 -11.34
N ASP A 472 -19.28 -0.79 -12.18
CA ASP A 472 -20.38 0.15 -12.00
C ASP A 472 -21.73 -0.55 -12.13
N GLN A 473 -21.87 -1.46 -13.10
CA GLN A 473 -23.06 -2.29 -13.24
C GLN A 473 -23.29 -3.19 -12.01
N PHE A 474 -22.22 -3.76 -11.43
CA PHE A 474 -22.32 -4.57 -10.23
C PHE A 474 -22.65 -3.74 -8.99
N ALA A 475 -22.22 -2.49 -8.93
CA ALA A 475 -22.44 -1.59 -7.82
C ALA A 475 -23.86 -1.01 -7.74
N LEU A 476 -24.67 -1.07 -8.81
CA LEU A 476 -26.00 -0.46 -8.88
C LEU A 476 -26.96 -0.88 -7.75
N ASP A 477 -26.83 -2.10 -7.25
CA ASP A 477 -27.66 -2.67 -6.19
C ASP A 477 -26.91 -2.81 -4.85
N LYS A 478 -25.75 -2.17 -4.72
CA LYS A 478 -24.90 -2.22 -3.52
C LYS A 478 -24.95 -0.90 -2.76
N ASP A 479 -24.78 -0.99 -1.46
CA ASP A 479 -24.69 0.14 -0.53
C ASP A 479 -23.23 0.48 -0.17
N TYR A 480 -22.29 0.08 -1.01
CA TYR A 480 -20.85 0.29 -0.82
C TYR A 480 -20.13 0.60 -2.13
N MET A 481 -18.98 1.23 -2.00
CA MET A 481 -18.16 1.67 -3.13
C MET A 481 -17.18 0.59 -3.57
N ILE A 482 -16.84 0.64 -4.87
CA ILE A 482 -15.85 -0.24 -5.48
C ILE A 482 -14.87 0.62 -6.28
N ASN A 483 -13.58 0.40 -6.08
CA ASN A 483 -12.53 1.10 -6.84
C ASN A 483 -11.60 0.12 -7.58
N CYS A 484 -10.75 0.67 -8.46
CA CYS A 484 -9.73 -0.06 -9.21
C CYS A 484 -8.36 0.52 -8.88
N GLU A 485 -7.40 -0.33 -8.53
CA GLU A 485 -6.06 0.06 -8.06
C GLU A 485 -4.96 -0.69 -8.81
N ALA A 486 -3.91 0.03 -9.24
CA ALA A 486 -2.66 -0.58 -9.64
C ALA A 486 -1.88 -1.00 -8.38
N VAL A 487 -2.16 -2.22 -7.91
CA VAL A 487 -1.71 -2.69 -6.59
C VAL A 487 -0.18 -2.78 -6.46
N PRO A 488 0.38 -2.64 -5.24
CA PRO A 488 1.82 -2.82 -4.97
C PRO A 488 2.40 -4.14 -5.46
N GLY A 489 1.61 -5.18 -5.40
CA GLY A 489 1.94 -6.50 -5.93
C GLY A 489 2.83 -7.36 -5.05
N GLU A 490 3.64 -6.84 -4.16
CA GLU A 490 4.52 -7.60 -3.25
C GLU A 490 4.74 -9.09 -3.63
N SER A 491 4.28 -10.04 -2.80
CA SER A 491 4.31 -11.48 -3.10
C SER A 491 3.37 -11.88 -4.26
N CYS A 492 2.29 -11.13 -4.46
CA CYS A 492 1.35 -11.34 -5.57
C CYS A 492 2.07 -11.26 -6.91
N ALA A 493 2.86 -10.21 -7.15
CA ALA A 493 3.57 -9.99 -8.40
C ALA A 493 4.43 -11.20 -8.83
N ALA A 494 5.17 -11.79 -7.88
CA ALA A 494 5.99 -12.97 -8.13
C ALA A 494 5.16 -14.24 -8.35
N LYS A 495 4.07 -14.41 -7.57
CA LYS A 495 3.21 -15.59 -7.68
C LYS A 495 2.41 -15.65 -8.99
N LEU A 496 1.94 -14.49 -9.48
CA LEU A 496 1.27 -14.41 -10.78
C LEU A 496 2.23 -14.82 -11.90
N GLN A 497 3.43 -14.25 -11.92
CA GLN A 497 4.45 -14.55 -12.93
C GLN A 497 4.86 -16.04 -12.90
N LYS A 498 5.16 -16.60 -11.71
CA LYS A 498 5.54 -18.01 -11.58
C LYS A 498 4.45 -18.97 -12.04
N ALA A 499 3.18 -18.65 -11.75
CA ALA A 499 2.06 -19.47 -12.21
C ALA A 499 1.93 -19.44 -13.74
N ASP A 500 2.14 -18.26 -14.34
CA ASP A 500 2.07 -18.10 -15.80
C ASP A 500 3.29 -18.74 -16.47
N GLU A 501 4.47 -18.61 -15.92
CA GLU A 501 5.68 -19.28 -16.41
C GLU A 501 5.54 -20.82 -16.41
N TYR A 502 4.89 -21.37 -15.37
CA TYR A 502 4.65 -22.81 -15.29
C TYR A 502 3.62 -23.28 -16.35
N LEU A 503 2.54 -22.51 -16.57
CA LEU A 503 1.49 -22.90 -17.53
C LEU A 503 1.84 -22.54 -18.98
N TYR A 504 2.63 -21.49 -19.18
CA TYR A 504 2.95 -20.91 -20.51
C TYR A 504 4.45 -20.65 -20.63
N PRO A 505 5.31 -21.67 -20.56
CA PRO A 505 6.76 -21.53 -20.39
C PRO A 505 7.48 -20.87 -21.57
N ASP A 506 6.87 -20.83 -22.75
CA ASP A 506 7.48 -20.30 -23.99
C ASP A 506 6.92 -18.93 -24.41
N THR A 507 6.44 -18.15 -23.44
CA THR A 507 5.81 -16.85 -23.67
C THR A 507 6.60 -15.68 -23.10
N VAL A 508 6.10 -14.46 -23.26
CA VAL A 508 6.69 -13.19 -22.77
C VAL A 508 6.89 -13.12 -21.24
N VAL A 509 6.30 -14.03 -20.50
CA VAL A 509 6.42 -14.09 -19.03
C VAL A 509 7.83 -14.35 -18.52
N LYS A 510 8.74 -14.83 -19.36
CA LYS A 510 10.15 -15.08 -19.02
C LYS A 510 11.00 -13.83 -18.90
N ASP A 511 10.57 -12.70 -19.44
CA ASP A 511 11.39 -11.50 -19.52
C ASP A 511 11.66 -10.86 -18.14
N LEU A 512 10.74 -11.04 -17.22
CA LEU A 512 10.81 -10.47 -15.89
C LEU A 512 10.48 -11.52 -14.80
N PRO A 513 11.14 -11.44 -13.63
CA PRO A 513 10.93 -12.41 -12.53
C PRO A 513 9.61 -12.20 -11.76
N LEU A 514 8.88 -11.14 -12.08
CA LEU A 514 7.59 -10.80 -11.46
C LEU A 514 6.83 -9.80 -12.34
N TYR A 515 5.52 -9.72 -12.16
CA TYR A 515 4.70 -8.68 -12.78
C TYR A 515 4.74 -7.39 -11.96
N GLY A 516 5.29 -6.34 -12.55
CA GLY A 516 5.39 -5.04 -11.88
C GLY A 516 4.05 -4.34 -11.74
N ASN A 517 4.00 -3.43 -10.77
CA ASN A 517 2.86 -2.54 -10.58
C ASN A 517 2.99 -1.22 -11.36
N GLN A 518 4.14 -1.01 -11.99
CA GLN A 518 4.33 0.09 -12.93
C GLN A 518 3.72 -0.30 -14.28
N PHE A 519 3.06 0.63 -14.94
CA PHE A 519 2.46 0.39 -16.27
C PHE A 519 3.49 0.04 -17.34
N ILE A 520 4.74 0.46 -17.14
CA ILE A 520 5.93 -0.13 -17.75
C ILE A 520 6.88 -0.54 -16.63
N PRO A 521 7.26 -1.84 -16.52
CA PRO A 521 8.07 -2.33 -15.40
C PRO A 521 9.42 -1.63 -15.28
N LEU A 522 9.92 -1.50 -14.04
CA LEU A 522 11.17 -0.81 -13.74
C LEU A 522 12.42 -1.44 -14.37
N GLY A 523 12.37 -2.73 -14.69
CA GLY A 523 13.44 -3.46 -15.37
C GLY A 523 13.37 -3.40 -16.91
N ILE A 524 12.42 -2.68 -17.48
CA ILE A 524 12.29 -2.50 -18.92
C ILE A 524 12.96 -1.17 -19.32
N LYS A 525 13.94 -1.26 -20.22
CA LYS A 525 14.63 -0.10 -20.77
C LYS A 525 13.64 0.75 -21.57
N THR A 526 13.50 2.00 -21.19
CA THR A 526 12.68 3.02 -21.85
C THR A 526 13.20 4.40 -21.49
N THR A 527 12.79 5.44 -22.19
CA THR A 527 13.13 6.81 -21.80
C THR A 527 12.25 7.27 -20.64
N LEU A 528 12.78 8.17 -19.80
CA LEU A 528 12.00 8.78 -18.71
C LEU A 528 10.72 9.45 -19.25
N MET A 529 10.82 10.16 -20.37
CA MET A 529 9.67 10.81 -21.02
C MET A 529 8.57 9.79 -21.35
N GLU A 530 8.94 8.66 -21.94
CA GLU A 530 7.99 7.60 -22.27
C GLU A 530 7.39 6.95 -21.02
N ARG A 531 8.21 6.71 -19.99
CA ARG A 531 7.74 6.18 -18.70
C ARG A 531 6.69 7.09 -18.05
N VAL A 532 6.93 8.40 -18.05
CA VAL A 532 5.98 9.39 -17.51
C VAL A 532 4.73 9.47 -18.38
N ARG A 533 4.87 9.48 -19.72
CA ARG A 533 3.73 9.46 -20.66
C ARG A 533 2.81 8.25 -20.45
N ILE A 534 3.39 7.06 -20.30
CA ILE A 534 2.64 5.83 -20.03
C ILE A 534 1.95 5.91 -18.66
N ALA A 535 2.65 6.36 -17.64
CA ALA A 535 2.07 6.49 -16.30
C ALA A 535 0.89 7.46 -16.29
N ALA A 536 1.03 8.64 -16.89
CA ALA A 536 -0.02 9.65 -17.00
C ALA A 536 -1.27 9.11 -17.72
N ALA A 537 -1.07 8.39 -18.84
CA ALA A 537 -2.18 7.85 -19.64
C ALA A 537 -3.02 6.79 -18.90
N PHE A 538 -2.45 6.09 -17.91
CA PHE A 538 -3.15 5.02 -17.18
C PHE A 538 -3.53 5.40 -15.75
N ASP A 539 -2.93 6.44 -15.17
CA ASP A 539 -3.20 6.90 -13.79
C ASP A 539 -4.68 7.25 -13.59
N GLU A 540 -5.29 7.95 -14.55
CA GLU A 540 -6.69 8.37 -14.49
C GLU A 540 -7.69 7.19 -14.39
N PHE A 541 -7.31 6.01 -14.91
CA PHE A 541 -8.17 4.81 -14.86
C PHE A 541 -8.07 4.07 -13.53
N CYS A 542 -7.08 4.39 -12.70
CA CYS A 542 -6.92 3.80 -11.39
C CYS A 542 -7.52 4.69 -10.30
N ASN A 543 -8.86 4.76 -10.22
CA ASN A 543 -9.55 5.58 -9.23
C ASN A 543 -9.33 5.13 -7.77
N GLY A 544 -8.78 3.94 -7.54
CA GLY A 544 -8.26 3.49 -6.25
C GLY A 544 -6.79 3.84 -6.01
N GLY A 545 -6.12 4.38 -7.03
CA GLY A 545 -4.76 4.87 -6.99
C GLY A 545 -3.76 4.04 -7.79
N SER A 546 -2.72 4.72 -8.21
CA SER A 546 -1.48 4.19 -8.76
C SER A 546 -0.31 5.01 -8.21
N ILE A 547 0.93 4.60 -8.41
CA ILE A 547 2.11 5.39 -8.08
C ILE A 547 3.19 5.18 -9.14
N LEU A 548 3.71 6.26 -9.70
CA LEU A 548 4.89 6.21 -10.55
C LEU A 548 6.16 6.24 -9.69
N HIS A 549 7.03 5.25 -9.86
CA HIS A 549 8.39 5.30 -9.35
C HIS A 549 9.37 5.77 -10.43
N VAL A 550 10.05 6.87 -10.16
CA VAL A 550 11.14 7.37 -10.99
C VAL A 550 12.45 6.98 -10.32
N ASN A 551 13.09 5.93 -10.88
CA ASN A 551 14.40 5.50 -10.38
C ASN A 551 15.48 6.43 -10.88
N ILE A 552 16.21 7.06 -9.98
CA ILE A 552 17.38 7.90 -10.30
C ILE A 552 18.63 7.32 -9.63
N ASP A 553 19.73 7.35 -10.33
CA ASP A 553 20.99 6.74 -9.89
C ASP A 553 21.62 7.44 -8.68
N SER A 554 21.42 8.75 -8.59
CA SER A 554 21.90 9.62 -7.52
C SER A 554 20.92 10.76 -7.25
N PRO A 555 20.94 11.39 -6.06
CA PRO A 555 20.14 12.59 -5.78
C PRO A 555 20.46 13.73 -6.75
N PHE A 556 19.49 14.62 -6.94
CA PHE A 556 19.68 15.82 -7.76
C PHE A 556 20.79 16.71 -7.21
N ASN A 557 21.68 17.19 -8.08
CA ASN A 557 22.76 18.09 -7.71
C ASN A 557 22.29 19.52 -7.48
N THR A 558 21.25 19.97 -8.20
CA THR A 558 20.71 21.32 -8.09
C THR A 558 19.20 21.31 -7.88
N PHE A 559 18.73 22.41 -7.28
CA PHE A 559 17.28 22.61 -7.09
C PHE A 559 16.55 22.69 -8.44
N GLU A 560 17.14 23.35 -9.43
CA GLU A 560 16.55 23.53 -10.75
C GLU A 560 16.26 22.17 -11.41
N GLN A 561 17.21 21.23 -11.36
CA GLN A 561 16.99 19.87 -11.89
C GLN A 561 15.80 19.16 -11.20
N ALA A 562 15.74 19.23 -9.87
CA ALA A 562 14.64 18.63 -9.11
C ALA A 562 13.31 19.32 -9.40
N TRP A 563 13.32 20.64 -9.51
CA TRP A 563 12.13 21.46 -9.77
C TRP A 563 11.58 21.24 -11.19
N ASP A 564 12.47 21.20 -12.18
CA ASP A 564 12.09 20.92 -13.57
C ASP A 564 11.49 19.52 -13.70
N MET A 565 12.08 18.53 -13.00
CA MET A 565 11.56 17.17 -12.99
C MET A 565 10.20 17.08 -12.30
N LEU A 566 10.01 17.75 -11.16
CA LEU A 566 8.74 17.83 -10.46
C LEU A 566 7.65 18.43 -11.37
N ASN A 567 7.95 19.55 -12.02
CA ASN A 567 7.02 20.20 -12.95
C ASN A 567 6.74 19.32 -14.17
N PHE A 568 7.76 18.74 -14.78
CA PHE A 568 7.59 17.85 -15.93
C PHE A 568 6.62 16.70 -15.63
N ILE A 569 6.81 15.98 -14.54
CA ILE A 569 5.95 14.84 -14.17
C ILE A 569 4.51 15.28 -13.93
N THR A 570 4.33 16.36 -13.17
CA THR A 570 2.98 16.86 -12.83
C THR A 570 2.27 17.50 -14.00
N ASP A 571 2.98 18.15 -14.92
CA ASP A 571 2.42 18.73 -16.17
C ASP A 571 1.96 17.66 -17.16
N GLN A 572 2.53 16.43 -17.09
CA GLN A 572 2.04 15.30 -17.87
C GLN A 572 0.77 14.67 -17.29
N GLY A 573 0.33 15.08 -16.09
CA GLY A 573 -0.89 14.60 -15.45
C GLY A 573 -0.68 13.41 -14.50
N VAL A 574 0.55 13.06 -14.13
CA VAL A 574 0.80 12.06 -13.08
C VAL A 574 0.47 12.68 -11.73
N THR A 575 -0.51 12.11 -11.04
CA THR A 575 -0.99 12.65 -9.75
C THR A 575 -0.19 12.15 -8.55
N TYR A 576 0.34 10.92 -8.58
CA TYR A 576 1.06 10.34 -7.45
C TYR A 576 2.36 9.66 -7.91
N PHE A 577 3.48 10.13 -7.38
CA PHE A 577 4.78 9.58 -7.74
C PHE A 577 5.80 9.70 -6.61
N ALA A 578 6.90 8.97 -6.74
CA ALA A 578 8.04 9.06 -5.86
C ALA A 578 9.35 8.95 -6.65
N PHE A 579 10.30 9.80 -6.33
CA PHE A 579 11.68 9.57 -6.70
C PHE A 579 12.23 8.40 -5.86
N ASN A 580 12.98 7.53 -6.49
CA ASN A 580 13.56 6.36 -5.87
C ASN A 580 15.05 6.32 -6.16
N THR A 581 15.86 6.16 -5.13
CA THR A 581 17.31 6.05 -5.24
C THR A 581 17.83 4.95 -4.31
N LYS A 582 19.15 4.74 -4.33
CA LYS A 582 19.85 3.80 -3.43
C LYS A 582 20.44 4.57 -2.27
N ILE A 583 19.91 4.38 -1.07
CA ILE A 583 20.49 4.94 0.16
C ILE A 583 21.35 3.85 0.79
N GLN A 584 22.63 4.13 1.00
CA GLN A 584 23.56 3.23 1.67
C GLN A 584 23.44 3.39 3.19
N ALA A 585 23.64 2.29 3.92
CA ALA A 585 23.75 2.31 5.36
C ALA A 585 24.97 1.47 5.82
N CYS A 586 25.71 1.98 6.81
CA CYS A 586 26.78 1.25 7.48
C CYS A 586 26.24 0.30 8.56
N GLU A 587 27.09 -0.50 9.21
CA GLU A 587 26.69 -1.39 10.33
C GLU A 587 26.03 -0.65 11.51
N LYS A 588 26.31 0.65 11.68
CA LYS A 588 25.66 1.50 12.69
C LYS A 588 24.34 2.10 12.20
N ASN A 589 23.89 1.72 11.02
CA ASN A 589 22.66 2.19 10.35
C ASN A 589 22.66 3.70 10.00
N HIS A 590 23.82 4.38 9.96
CA HIS A 590 23.90 5.73 9.43
C HIS A 590 23.59 5.71 7.92
N ALA A 591 22.67 6.55 7.48
CA ALA A 591 22.33 6.70 6.07
C ALA A 591 23.30 7.68 5.37
N PHE A 592 23.69 7.34 4.15
CA PHE A 592 24.59 8.19 3.34
C PHE A 592 24.50 7.81 1.86
N TYR A 593 25.14 8.60 1.03
CA TYR A 593 25.38 8.28 -0.39
C TYR A 593 26.89 8.05 -0.59
N GLY A 594 27.24 6.98 -1.30
CA GLY A 594 28.62 6.61 -1.60
C GLY A 594 29.07 5.30 -0.97
N SER A 595 30.39 5.04 -0.97
CA SER A 595 30.95 3.75 -0.53
C SER A 595 31.41 3.71 0.93
N ILE A 596 31.63 4.86 1.55
CA ILE A 596 32.16 5.00 2.92
C ILE A 596 31.29 5.97 3.71
N CYS A 597 30.87 5.55 4.90
CA CYS A 597 30.06 6.36 5.80
C CYS A 597 30.85 7.61 6.28
N PRO A 598 30.34 8.82 6.04
CA PRO A 598 31.01 10.04 6.45
C PRO A 598 31.05 10.24 7.99
N GLU A 599 30.10 9.62 8.72
CA GLU A 599 30.00 9.76 10.17
C GLU A 599 30.97 8.85 10.95
N CYS A 600 31.27 7.65 10.43
CA CYS A 600 32.04 6.67 11.20
C CYS A 600 33.15 5.96 10.39
N GLY A 601 33.35 6.31 9.12
CA GLY A 601 34.40 5.76 8.25
C GLY A 601 34.20 4.29 7.86
N ARG A 602 33.04 3.67 8.14
CA ARG A 602 32.76 2.26 7.82
C ARG A 602 32.26 2.12 6.39
N PRO A 603 32.52 0.96 5.73
CA PRO A 603 31.95 0.67 4.43
C PRO A 603 30.45 0.45 4.48
N VAL A 604 29.84 0.40 3.30
CA VAL A 604 28.43 0.00 3.14
C VAL A 604 28.20 -1.40 3.70
N HIS A 605 27.19 -1.53 4.56
CA HIS A 605 26.72 -2.80 5.09
C HIS A 605 25.46 -3.27 4.37
N THR A 606 24.55 -2.35 4.05
CA THR A 606 23.32 -2.65 3.29
C THR A 606 22.89 -1.43 2.49
N GLU A 607 22.06 -1.68 1.49
CA GLU A 607 21.39 -0.65 0.71
C GLU A 607 19.90 -0.68 0.97
N TYR A 608 19.29 0.49 0.97
CA TYR A 608 17.84 0.69 1.04
C TYR A 608 17.36 1.27 -0.28
N THR A 609 16.26 0.74 -0.78
CA THR A 609 15.51 1.32 -1.89
C THR A 609 14.04 0.98 -1.75
N ARG A 610 13.18 1.58 -2.57
CA ARG A 610 11.75 1.31 -2.52
C ARG A 610 11.43 -0.02 -3.18
N ILE A 611 10.67 -0.86 -2.48
CA ILE A 611 10.10 -2.08 -3.07
C ILE A 611 8.77 -1.75 -3.78
N VAL A 612 7.93 -0.98 -3.12
CA VAL A 612 6.61 -0.58 -3.60
C VAL A 612 6.26 0.88 -3.30
N GLY A 613 6.48 1.41 -2.16
CA GLY A 613 6.15 2.80 -1.79
C GLY A 613 6.99 3.34 -0.64
N PHE A 614 7.86 2.50 -0.07
CA PHE A 614 8.68 2.83 1.10
C PHE A 614 10.05 2.15 1.04
N TYR A 615 11.02 2.74 1.70
CA TYR A 615 12.39 2.24 1.75
C TYR A 615 12.51 1.04 2.69
N THR A 616 13.09 -0.05 2.18
CA THR A 616 13.44 -1.25 2.97
C THR A 616 14.82 -1.75 2.60
N PRO A 617 15.53 -2.45 3.52
CA PRO A 617 16.84 -2.99 3.21
C PRO A 617 16.74 -4.14 2.19
N ILE A 618 17.48 -4.07 1.09
CA ILE A 618 17.44 -5.06 0.00
C ILE A 618 17.74 -6.49 0.49
N LYS A 619 18.56 -6.63 1.53
CA LYS A 619 18.91 -7.95 2.08
C LYS A 619 17.71 -8.75 2.60
N THR A 620 16.62 -8.09 2.98
CA THR A 620 15.39 -8.74 3.49
C THR A 620 14.41 -9.13 2.39
N TRP A 621 14.68 -8.75 1.14
CA TRP A 621 13.79 -9.02 0.02
C TRP A 621 13.80 -10.48 -0.40
N SER A 622 12.67 -10.95 -0.93
CA SER A 622 12.59 -12.28 -1.57
C SER A 622 13.52 -12.37 -2.78
N GLU A 623 13.91 -13.59 -3.15
CA GLU A 623 14.79 -13.83 -4.30
C GLU A 623 14.21 -13.25 -5.60
N ALA A 624 12.90 -13.37 -5.83
CA ALA A 624 12.25 -12.76 -6.99
C ALA A 624 12.38 -11.23 -7.02
N ARG A 625 12.29 -10.57 -5.87
CA ARG A 625 12.48 -9.12 -5.77
C ARG A 625 13.94 -8.70 -5.92
N LYS A 626 14.88 -9.48 -5.39
CA LYS A 626 16.32 -9.25 -5.62
C LYS A 626 16.67 -9.42 -7.11
N ALA A 627 16.06 -10.39 -7.79
CA ALA A 627 16.23 -10.57 -9.23
C ALA A 627 15.66 -9.38 -10.03
N GLU A 628 14.46 -8.91 -9.70
CA GLU A 628 13.87 -7.70 -10.32
C GLU A 628 14.73 -6.45 -10.08
N TYR A 629 15.24 -6.27 -8.86
CA TYR A 629 16.12 -5.14 -8.53
C TYR A 629 17.37 -5.07 -9.43
N LYS A 630 17.96 -6.21 -9.76
CA LYS A 630 19.14 -6.28 -10.65
C LYS A 630 18.86 -5.84 -12.09
N LEU A 631 17.58 -5.90 -12.50
CA LEU A 631 17.13 -5.49 -13.83
C LEU A 631 16.68 -4.03 -13.88
N ARG A 632 16.53 -3.36 -12.73
CA ARG A 632 16.03 -1.98 -12.70
C ARG A 632 16.92 -1.03 -13.48
N GLU A 633 16.29 -0.24 -14.35
CA GLU A 633 16.91 0.88 -15.02
C GLU A 633 16.95 2.10 -14.07
N TRP A 634 18.04 2.83 -14.11
CA TRP A 634 18.30 4.00 -13.26
C TRP A 634 18.67 5.17 -14.15
N GLU A 635 17.92 6.27 -14.02
CA GLU A 635 18.13 7.47 -14.83
C GLU A 635 19.27 8.31 -14.26
N ASP A 636 20.19 8.73 -15.13
CA ASP A 636 21.18 9.75 -14.79
C ASP A 636 20.53 11.13 -14.94
N VAL A 637 20.20 11.74 -13.80
CA VAL A 637 19.56 13.06 -13.74
C VAL A 637 20.55 14.20 -13.58
N ASN A 638 21.84 13.90 -13.51
CA ASN A 638 22.92 14.86 -13.24
C ASN A 638 23.93 14.95 -14.40
N GLY A 639 23.82 14.11 -15.45
CA GLY A 639 24.76 13.89 -16.54
C GLY A 639 24.89 14.95 -17.57
#